data_99f5ec2c34adc0da8449322f966a1552
#
_entry.id   99f5ec2c34adc0da8449322f966a1552
#
_cell.length_a   1.000
_cell.length_b   1.000
_cell.length_c   1.000
_cell.angle_alpha   90.00
_cell.angle_beta   90.00
_cell.angle_gamma   90.00
#
_symmetry.space_group_name_H-M   'P 1'
#
loop_
_entity.id
_entity.type
_entity.pdbx_description
1 polymer ?
#
loop_
_entity_poly.entity_id
_entity_poly.type
_entity_poly.pdbx_seq_one_letter_code
_entity_poly.pdbx_strand_id
1 'polypeptide(L)'
;MNIRTLAGSLKYGIMASALVLAFASQAQAATPPRWSDLPMQTATGQYVTATAQRGSSQQFLNPGIPEYPDFVAGEAVRSQLSPDGKTLAILCAGHNSLDKPDGTTDTANSTQFIFLYDVSGKLKSAPKLTQVIKQTNSHVGLVFSPDGSTLYATGGRDDAVYAYSSSGGSWTLSQTIALGHGGKGVGINVSPNASGLAISADGKTLVVANNYNDSISVIDTATGTVRYEHDLRPFFANNEGVAGAVGGTFPFGVVIKGNGVAYVSSDRDREVDVIDIKAPTAGHLIKRIKLAGNGMGMTLDRAGSRLFVAQDNADQVAVIDTASNSVVAQIDARAPRGLLTGEEDGPRRVRYTGAATFAVTLSPDGKSLYAVNAGANSVAVIDLDPRDGYRVRGLIPTAYEPHDVTFSADGSFMYIVNGKSVTGPNPKHLSSNTASITSITYPGGNAAASAAAKASNQYQFQLERASLVSAPVPGLSELARLTNTVAQNNFYSRGTAEGRRVMRFLREHIKHVIYVVKENRTFDQILGDLDNGSEGDPSLTQFGESLTPNYHRIAREFVTLDNFMDPGDGSMDGWSWSLQGRVTNTETITQQINYAFVNRGLSYESEGANRGVPVNWATVAQRDAVGGPAGTTNYSTATASLPGGTLNVLAGTGNHASTDAPFGIQGG
;
A
#
# COMPACT_ATOMS: atom_id res chain seq x y z
N MET A 1 26.37 -37.43 -30.76
CA MET A 1 25.03 -37.79 -31.26
C MET A 1 24.30 -36.48 -31.54
N ASN A 2 23.96 -36.27 -32.75
CA ASN A 2 23.48 -35.11 -33.50
C ASN A 2 23.07 -33.83 -32.80
N ILE A 3 23.89 -32.83 -33.02
CA ILE A 3 23.62 -31.39 -32.92
C ILE A 3 22.77 -30.97 -34.12
N ARG A 4 21.47 -30.78 -33.93
CA ARG A 4 20.58 -30.04 -34.83
C ARG A 4 19.27 -29.72 -34.10
N THR A 5 19.26 -28.69 -33.25
CA THR A 5 18.05 -27.96 -32.84
C THR A 5 18.45 -26.75 -31.95
N LEU A 6 19.31 -25.88 -32.45
CA LEU A 6 19.68 -24.63 -31.75
C LEU A 6 19.68 -23.43 -32.73
N ALA A 7 18.79 -23.45 -33.71
CA ALA A 7 18.70 -22.35 -34.69
C ALA A 7 17.38 -21.54 -34.59
N GLY A 8 16.57 -21.78 -33.55
CA GLY A 8 15.26 -21.11 -33.40
C GLY A 8 15.22 -19.96 -32.41
N SER A 9 16.17 -19.87 -31.47
CA SER A 9 16.13 -18.87 -30.39
C SER A 9 16.91 -17.57 -30.66
N LEU A 10 17.72 -17.53 -31.73
CA LEU A 10 18.54 -16.35 -32.02
C LEU A 10 17.82 -15.21 -32.76
N LYS A 11 16.60 -15.41 -33.24
CA LYS A 11 15.87 -14.37 -34.00
C LYS A 11 15.08 -13.39 -33.13
N TYR A 12 14.82 -13.71 -31.85
CA TYR A 12 14.08 -12.81 -30.95
C TYR A 12 14.98 -11.95 -30.06
N GLY A 13 16.21 -12.36 -29.82
CA GLY A 13 17.18 -11.59 -29.02
C GLY A 13 17.74 -10.36 -29.77
N ILE A 14 17.87 -10.43 -31.07
CA ILE A 14 18.43 -9.33 -31.88
C ILE A 14 17.42 -8.19 -32.10
N MET A 15 16.12 -8.47 -32.09
CA MET A 15 15.12 -7.39 -32.20
C MET A 15 14.94 -6.60 -30.87
N ALA A 16 15.12 -7.21 -29.73
CA ALA A 16 15.06 -6.51 -28.45
C ALA A 16 16.27 -5.59 -28.24
N SER A 17 17.47 -6.05 -28.63
CA SER A 17 18.69 -5.24 -28.53
C SER A 17 18.75 -4.08 -29.54
N ALA A 18 18.16 -4.23 -30.73
CA ALA A 18 18.08 -3.15 -31.71
C ALA A 18 17.08 -2.05 -31.29
N LEU A 19 16.06 -2.39 -30.51
CA LEU A 19 15.09 -1.42 -30.01
C LEU A 19 15.66 -0.59 -28.85
N VAL A 20 16.51 -1.16 -28.02
CA VAL A 20 17.17 -0.45 -26.89
C VAL A 20 18.24 0.51 -27.39
N LEU A 21 18.98 0.17 -28.45
CA LEU A 21 20.00 1.05 -29.04
C LEU A 21 19.42 2.22 -29.86
N ALA A 22 18.19 2.14 -30.33
CA ALA A 22 17.53 3.24 -31.05
C ALA A 22 17.04 4.38 -30.12
N PHE A 23 16.93 4.13 -28.81
CA PHE A 23 16.50 5.16 -27.85
C PHE A 23 17.64 5.96 -27.24
N ALA A 24 18.89 5.58 -27.45
CA ALA A 24 20.05 6.27 -26.86
C ALA A 24 20.59 7.46 -27.68
N SER A 25 20.04 7.78 -28.83
CA SER A 25 20.66 8.78 -29.74
C SER A 25 19.77 9.94 -30.19
N GLN A 26 18.65 10.24 -29.52
CA GLN A 26 17.89 11.45 -29.84
C GLN A 26 17.54 12.25 -28.59
N ALA A 27 18.49 13.06 -28.15
CA ALA A 27 18.21 14.20 -27.30
C ALA A 27 17.63 15.33 -28.16
N GLN A 28 16.35 15.28 -28.44
CA GLN A 28 15.56 16.41 -28.92
C GLN A 28 14.21 16.34 -28.24
N ALA A 29 13.75 17.50 -27.73
CA ALA A 29 12.49 17.65 -27.04
C ALA A 29 11.31 17.18 -27.90
N ALA A 30 11.07 15.90 -27.89
CA ALA A 30 9.84 15.31 -28.38
C ALA A 30 8.87 15.21 -27.22
N THR A 31 7.64 15.62 -27.42
CA THR A 31 6.49 15.29 -26.58
C THR A 31 6.68 13.87 -26.06
N PRO A 32 6.64 13.62 -24.75
CA PRO A 32 6.84 12.27 -24.23
C PRO A 32 5.86 11.34 -24.95
N PRO A 33 6.31 10.17 -25.42
CA PRO A 33 5.39 9.20 -25.98
C PRO A 33 4.29 8.96 -24.95
N ARG A 34 3.06 8.83 -25.39
CA ARG A 34 1.96 8.42 -24.52
C ARG A 34 2.30 7.01 -24.04
N TRP A 35 2.96 6.92 -22.88
CA TRP A 35 3.35 5.66 -22.23
C TRP A 35 2.14 4.79 -21.90
N SER A 36 0.93 5.37 -22.00
CA SER A 36 -0.33 4.77 -21.63
C SER A 36 -0.81 3.60 -22.51
N ASP A 37 -0.28 3.42 -23.68
CA ASP A 37 -0.86 2.49 -24.68
C ASP A 37 -0.11 1.16 -24.79
N LEU A 38 1.05 1.02 -24.14
CA LEU A 38 1.84 -0.20 -24.17
C LEU A 38 1.76 -0.94 -22.83
N PRO A 39 1.63 -2.29 -22.86
CA PRO A 39 1.77 -3.09 -21.65
C PRO A 39 3.16 -2.88 -21.03
N MET A 40 3.20 -2.60 -19.72
CA MET A 40 4.44 -2.54 -18.97
C MET A 40 4.59 -3.80 -18.12
N GLN A 41 5.80 -4.33 -18.07
CA GLN A 41 6.12 -5.48 -17.25
C GLN A 41 6.63 -5.04 -15.89
N THR A 42 6.08 -5.62 -14.82
CA THR A 42 6.58 -5.42 -13.44
C THR A 42 7.78 -6.31 -13.18
N ALA A 43 8.52 -6.05 -12.09
CA ALA A 43 9.64 -6.88 -11.67
C ALA A 43 9.25 -8.35 -11.42
N THR A 44 8.02 -8.59 -10.99
CA THR A 44 7.46 -9.93 -10.77
C THR A 44 6.95 -10.60 -12.05
N GLY A 45 7.10 -9.95 -13.19
CA GLY A 45 6.80 -10.48 -14.51
C GLY A 45 5.37 -10.27 -15.02
N GLN A 46 4.46 -9.78 -14.20
CA GLN A 46 3.11 -9.42 -14.64
C GLN A 46 3.15 -8.21 -15.56
N TYR A 47 2.01 -7.97 -16.21
CA TYR A 47 1.84 -6.80 -17.07
C TYR A 47 0.84 -5.82 -16.46
N VAL A 48 1.08 -4.54 -16.70
CA VAL A 48 0.20 -3.43 -16.36
C VAL A 48 -0.31 -2.80 -17.63
N THR A 49 -1.62 -2.61 -17.75
CA THR A 49 -2.29 -2.07 -18.93
C THR A 49 -3.33 -1.03 -18.53
N ALA A 50 -2.85 0.13 -18.05
CA ALA A 50 -3.65 1.18 -17.44
C ALA A 50 -4.83 1.67 -18.29
N THR A 51 -4.64 1.74 -19.60
CA THR A 51 -5.63 2.27 -20.55
C THR A 51 -6.18 1.21 -21.49
N ALA A 52 -6.16 -0.06 -21.08
CA ALA A 52 -6.74 -1.15 -21.87
C ALA A 52 -8.25 -0.96 -22.16
N GLN A 53 -8.97 -0.23 -21.32
CA GLN A 53 -10.37 0.07 -21.56
C GLN A 53 -10.54 1.19 -22.59
N ARG A 54 -11.43 0.99 -23.55
CA ARG A 54 -11.71 2.01 -24.57
C ARG A 54 -12.26 3.29 -23.94
N GLY A 55 -11.71 4.44 -24.34
CA GLY A 55 -12.12 5.74 -23.84
C GLY A 55 -11.55 6.09 -22.47
N SER A 56 -10.62 5.29 -21.96
CA SER A 56 -9.86 5.64 -20.77
C SER A 56 -8.71 6.60 -21.08
N SER A 57 -8.27 7.31 -20.07
CA SER A 57 -7.08 8.17 -20.09
C SER A 57 -6.32 8.05 -18.79
N GLN A 58 -5.01 8.22 -18.85
CA GLN A 58 -4.14 8.25 -17.68
C GLN A 58 -3.47 9.62 -17.55
N GLN A 59 -3.43 10.16 -16.35
CA GLN A 59 -2.75 11.41 -16.01
C GLN A 59 -1.83 11.16 -14.82
N PHE A 60 -0.55 11.50 -14.96
CA PHE A 60 0.38 11.46 -13.83
C PHE A 60 0.16 12.66 -12.91
N LEU A 61 0.35 12.44 -11.60
CA LEU A 61 0.12 13.46 -10.58
C LEU A 61 1.35 14.34 -10.41
N ASN A 62 1.58 15.22 -11.38
CA ASN A 62 2.64 16.21 -11.34
C ASN A 62 2.16 17.45 -10.57
N PRO A 63 2.82 17.83 -9.46
CA PRO A 63 2.40 18.98 -8.65
C PRO A 63 2.76 20.33 -9.26
N GLY A 64 3.50 20.37 -10.37
CA GLY A 64 3.88 21.60 -11.07
C GLY A 64 4.89 22.46 -10.31
N ILE A 65 5.83 21.83 -9.61
CA ILE A 65 6.89 22.55 -8.89
C ILE A 65 7.89 23.10 -9.92
N PRO A 66 8.10 24.43 -10.00
CA PRO A 66 8.92 25.02 -11.05
C PRO A 66 10.36 24.50 -11.10
N GLU A 67 10.95 24.22 -9.93
CA GLU A 67 12.31 23.72 -9.79
C GLU A 67 12.42 22.24 -10.19
N TYR A 68 11.29 21.53 -10.20
CA TYR A 68 11.19 20.08 -10.49
C TYR A 68 10.06 19.80 -11.48
N PRO A 69 10.12 20.32 -12.71
CA PRO A 69 8.98 20.34 -13.64
C PRO A 69 8.50 18.96 -14.09
N ASP A 70 9.38 17.96 -14.04
CA ASP A 70 9.05 16.59 -14.45
C ASP A 70 8.75 15.66 -13.25
N PHE A 71 8.79 16.19 -12.02
CA PHE A 71 8.51 15.40 -10.83
C PHE A 71 7.04 14.97 -10.81
N VAL A 72 6.82 13.72 -10.45
CA VAL A 72 5.49 13.13 -10.23
C VAL A 72 5.41 12.66 -8.78
N ALA A 73 4.37 13.06 -8.07
CA ALA A 73 4.15 12.59 -6.71
C ALA A 73 3.94 11.07 -6.67
N GLY A 74 4.43 10.42 -5.63
CA GLY A 74 4.22 9.00 -5.37
C GLY A 74 2.98 8.73 -4.53
N GLU A 75 2.53 7.50 -4.52
CA GLU A 75 1.49 6.95 -3.65
C GLU A 75 0.20 7.77 -3.58
N ALA A 76 -0.58 7.75 -4.66
CA ALA A 76 -1.98 8.20 -4.61
C ALA A 76 -2.80 7.16 -3.83
N VAL A 77 -3.22 7.51 -2.62
CA VAL A 77 -3.81 6.57 -1.65
C VAL A 77 -5.32 6.70 -1.51
N ARG A 78 -5.89 7.85 -1.85
CA ARG A 78 -7.32 8.10 -1.67
C ARG A 78 -7.87 9.06 -2.70
N SER A 79 -9.11 8.85 -3.11
CA SER A 79 -9.86 9.78 -3.94
C SER A 79 -11.25 10.05 -3.35
N GLN A 80 -11.75 11.27 -3.51
CA GLN A 80 -13.09 11.67 -3.05
C GLN A 80 -13.73 12.61 -4.05
N LEU A 81 -14.99 12.35 -4.38
CA LEU A 81 -15.81 13.28 -5.15
C LEU A 81 -16.52 14.25 -4.19
N SER A 82 -16.50 15.54 -4.50
CA SER A 82 -17.25 16.54 -3.74
C SER A 82 -18.76 16.25 -3.79
N PRO A 83 -19.54 16.65 -2.76
CA PRO A 83 -20.99 16.39 -2.72
C PRO A 83 -21.76 16.97 -3.92
N ASP A 84 -21.29 18.05 -4.53
CA ASP A 84 -21.87 18.64 -5.74
C ASP A 84 -21.48 17.88 -7.04
N GLY A 85 -20.60 16.89 -6.92
CA GLY A 85 -20.15 16.04 -8.02
C GLY A 85 -19.20 16.67 -9.02
N LYS A 86 -18.62 17.85 -8.72
CA LYS A 86 -17.80 18.60 -9.68
C LYS A 86 -16.32 18.53 -9.43
N THR A 87 -15.90 18.31 -8.18
CA THR A 87 -14.49 18.29 -7.79
C THR A 87 -14.09 16.89 -7.35
N LEU A 88 -13.06 16.35 -7.98
CA LEU A 88 -12.37 15.14 -7.53
C LEU A 88 -11.11 15.54 -6.79
N ALA A 89 -11.00 15.16 -5.51
CA ALA A 89 -9.80 15.33 -4.71
C ALA A 89 -9.02 14.00 -4.65
N ILE A 90 -7.70 14.07 -4.80
CA ILE A 90 -6.79 12.91 -4.74
C ILE A 90 -5.67 13.23 -3.76
N LEU A 91 -5.49 12.38 -2.75
CA LEU A 91 -4.45 12.47 -1.74
C LEU A 91 -3.26 11.58 -2.10
N CYS A 92 -2.06 12.14 -2.03
CA CYS A 92 -0.80 11.41 -2.14
C CYS A 92 -0.11 11.31 -0.78
N ALA A 93 0.55 10.17 -0.52
CA ALA A 93 1.22 9.87 0.74
C ALA A 93 2.56 9.13 0.54
N GLY A 94 3.22 9.31 -0.59
CA GLY A 94 4.47 8.62 -0.91
C GLY A 94 5.72 9.32 -0.40
N HIS A 95 6.87 8.75 -0.77
CA HIS A 95 8.16 9.36 -0.50
C HIS A 95 8.42 10.48 -1.51
N ASN A 96 8.01 11.67 -1.19
CA ASN A 96 8.09 12.85 -2.06
C ASN A 96 9.26 13.78 -1.68
N SER A 97 10.37 13.23 -1.21
CA SER A 97 11.58 14.01 -0.93
C SER A 97 12.25 14.48 -2.21
N LEU A 98 12.63 15.74 -2.22
CA LEU A 98 13.33 16.40 -3.33
C LEU A 98 14.65 16.97 -2.83
N ASP A 99 15.66 16.92 -3.66
CA ASP A 99 16.99 17.45 -3.34
C ASP A 99 17.30 18.66 -4.20
N LYS A 100 17.98 19.63 -3.58
CA LYS A 100 18.51 20.79 -4.28
C LYS A 100 19.75 20.41 -5.09
N PRO A 101 20.18 21.27 -6.04
CA PRO A 101 21.40 21.03 -6.82
C PRO A 101 22.67 20.85 -6.00
N ASP A 102 22.71 21.36 -4.76
CA ASP A 102 23.86 21.20 -3.85
C ASP A 102 23.85 19.90 -3.04
N GLY A 103 22.80 19.07 -3.18
CA GLY A 103 22.65 17.80 -2.48
C GLY A 103 21.93 17.88 -1.14
N THR A 104 21.52 19.06 -0.74
CA THR A 104 20.70 19.19 0.46
C THR A 104 19.22 18.99 0.13
N THR A 105 18.47 18.45 1.08
CA THR A 105 17.03 18.25 0.91
C THR A 105 16.32 19.58 0.77
N ASP A 106 15.48 19.69 -0.26
CA ASP A 106 14.55 20.82 -0.42
C ASP A 106 13.30 20.60 0.45
N THR A 107 13.40 20.93 1.72
CA THR A 107 12.31 20.73 2.69
C THR A 107 11.05 21.51 2.35
N ALA A 108 11.16 22.61 1.64
CA ALA A 108 10.02 23.43 1.24
C ALA A 108 9.17 22.77 0.16
N ASN A 109 9.78 21.96 -0.70
CA ASN A 109 9.13 21.25 -1.78
C ASN A 109 8.93 19.76 -1.48
N SER A 110 9.64 19.19 -0.49
CA SER A 110 9.48 17.81 -0.02
C SER A 110 8.23 17.70 0.87
N THR A 111 7.07 17.69 0.23
CA THR A 111 5.76 17.69 0.89
C THR A 111 4.87 16.62 0.31
N GLN A 112 3.72 16.40 0.92
CA GLN A 112 2.63 15.63 0.35
C GLN A 112 1.68 16.55 -0.43
N PHE A 113 0.76 15.96 -1.19
CA PHE A 113 -0.05 16.72 -2.13
C PHE A 113 -1.51 16.27 -2.11
N ILE A 114 -2.43 17.23 -2.24
CA ILE A 114 -3.82 16.96 -2.61
C ILE A 114 -4.05 17.61 -3.98
N PHE A 115 -4.40 16.78 -4.97
CA PHE A 115 -4.72 17.23 -6.32
C PHE A 115 -6.23 17.42 -6.45
N LEU A 116 -6.66 18.55 -6.95
CA LEU A 116 -8.06 18.88 -7.17
C LEU A 116 -8.34 19.01 -8.67
N TYR A 117 -9.27 18.19 -9.13
CA TYR A 117 -9.67 18.14 -10.53
C TYR A 117 -11.12 18.57 -10.71
N ASP A 118 -11.38 19.41 -11.72
CA ASP A 118 -12.73 19.60 -12.24
C ASP A 118 -13.12 18.37 -13.09
N VAL A 119 -14.19 17.72 -12.68
CA VAL A 119 -14.76 16.53 -13.36
C VAL A 119 -16.19 16.80 -13.85
N SER A 120 -16.60 18.07 -13.90
CA SER A 120 -17.94 18.46 -14.32
C SER A 120 -18.17 18.28 -15.82
N GLY A 121 -19.39 17.98 -16.20
CA GLY A 121 -19.81 17.91 -17.60
C GLY A 121 -18.95 16.98 -18.46
N LYS A 122 -18.31 17.52 -19.49
CA LYS A 122 -17.42 16.76 -20.39
C LYS A 122 -16.07 16.43 -19.75
N LEU A 123 -15.67 17.17 -18.71
CA LEU A 123 -14.39 16.97 -18.04
C LEU A 123 -14.34 15.65 -17.25
N LYS A 124 -15.46 14.98 -17.01
CA LYS A 124 -15.47 13.66 -16.39
C LYS A 124 -14.66 12.61 -17.15
N SER A 125 -14.54 12.72 -18.47
CA SER A 125 -13.73 11.81 -19.30
C SER A 125 -12.25 12.19 -19.36
N ALA A 126 -11.94 13.45 -19.08
CA ALA A 126 -10.57 14.00 -19.09
C ALA A 126 -10.49 15.05 -17.96
N PRO A 127 -10.37 14.60 -16.70
CA PRO A 127 -10.32 15.49 -15.54
C PRO A 127 -9.32 16.62 -15.71
N LYS A 128 -9.72 17.85 -15.38
CA LYS A 128 -8.87 19.01 -15.49
C LYS A 128 -8.32 19.41 -14.13
N LEU A 129 -7.00 19.33 -13.96
CA LEU A 129 -6.35 19.81 -12.75
C LEU A 129 -6.64 21.31 -12.56
N THR A 130 -7.17 21.66 -11.40
CA THR A 130 -7.52 23.04 -11.03
C THR A 130 -6.63 23.60 -9.95
N GLN A 131 -6.20 22.75 -9.01
CA GLN A 131 -5.34 23.16 -7.90
C GLN A 131 -4.53 21.99 -7.37
N VAL A 132 -3.35 22.27 -6.85
CA VAL A 132 -2.57 21.36 -6.01
C VAL A 132 -2.37 22.03 -4.65
N ILE A 133 -2.73 21.33 -3.58
CA ILE A 133 -2.50 21.76 -2.21
C ILE A 133 -1.27 21.02 -1.69
N LYS A 134 -0.30 21.75 -1.13
CA LYS A 134 0.83 21.18 -0.43
C LYS A 134 0.45 20.94 1.05
N GLN A 135 0.77 19.77 1.57
CA GLN A 135 0.56 19.37 2.96
C GLN A 135 1.86 18.78 3.49
N THR A 136 2.25 19.05 4.72
CA THR A 136 3.55 18.59 5.25
C THR A 136 3.67 17.07 5.21
N ASN A 137 2.73 16.38 5.84
CA ASN A 137 2.61 14.93 5.82
C ASN A 137 1.16 14.53 5.57
N SER A 138 0.94 13.29 5.17
CA SER A 138 -0.39 12.72 4.97
C SER A 138 -0.38 11.21 5.25
N HIS A 139 -1.55 10.61 5.25
CA HIS A 139 -1.72 9.16 5.19
C HIS A 139 -2.89 8.82 4.27
N VAL A 140 -3.96 8.17 4.73
CA VAL A 140 -5.06 7.70 3.85
C VAL A 140 -6.39 8.43 4.07
N GLY A 141 -6.45 9.34 5.02
CA GLY A 141 -7.70 10.03 5.36
C GLY A 141 -7.98 11.24 4.50
N LEU A 142 -9.08 11.23 3.76
CA LEU A 142 -9.57 12.35 2.94
C LEU A 142 -11.09 12.31 2.89
N VAL A 143 -11.79 13.41 3.26
CA VAL A 143 -13.25 13.47 3.19
C VAL A 143 -13.74 14.91 3.03
N PHE A 144 -14.76 15.11 2.20
CA PHE A 144 -15.50 16.37 2.15
C PHE A 144 -16.55 16.42 3.26
N SER A 145 -16.80 17.62 3.80
CA SER A 145 -18.01 17.86 4.59
C SER A 145 -19.27 17.63 3.74
N PRO A 146 -20.42 17.23 4.34
CA PRO A 146 -21.62 16.95 3.59
C PRO A 146 -22.15 18.11 2.75
N ASP A 147 -21.88 19.34 3.18
CA ASP A 147 -22.23 20.56 2.46
C ASP A 147 -21.18 20.95 1.36
N GLY A 148 -20.08 20.23 1.30
CA GLY A 148 -19.00 20.47 0.35
C GLY A 148 -18.14 21.70 0.63
N SER A 149 -18.33 22.38 1.76
CA SER A 149 -17.61 23.62 2.09
C SER A 149 -16.19 23.39 2.62
N THR A 150 -15.94 22.22 3.18
CA THR A 150 -14.66 21.85 3.81
C THR A 150 -14.16 20.50 3.29
N LEU A 151 -12.87 20.42 3.03
CA LEU A 151 -12.14 19.18 2.75
C LEU A 151 -11.21 18.89 3.93
N TYR A 152 -11.36 17.73 4.54
CA TYR A 152 -10.51 17.28 5.63
C TYR A 152 -9.51 16.24 5.12
N ALA A 153 -8.25 16.35 5.56
CA ALA A 153 -7.20 15.38 5.27
C ALA A 153 -6.38 15.08 6.51
N THR A 154 -6.00 13.82 6.71
CA THR A 154 -5.12 13.45 7.82
C THR A 154 -3.68 13.82 7.54
N GLY A 155 -2.99 14.29 8.58
CA GLY A 155 -1.59 14.69 8.54
C GLY A 155 -0.60 13.56 8.83
N GLY A 156 -1.08 12.31 8.95
CA GLY A 156 -0.19 11.19 9.26
C GLY A 156 0.60 11.47 10.55
N ARG A 157 1.92 11.51 10.41
CA ARG A 157 2.84 11.76 11.52
C ARG A 157 2.79 13.18 12.13
N ASP A 158 2.12 14.13 11.48
CA ASP A 158 1.94 15.47 12.05
C ASP A 158 1.00 15.50 13.24
N ASP A 159 0.37 14.37 13.56
CA ASP A 159 -0.56 14.24 14.68
C ASP A 159 -1.72 15.24 14.57
N ALA A 160 -2.26 15.39 13.37
CA ALA A 160 -3.23 16.42 13.05
C ALA A 160 -4.20 16.01 11.94
N VAL A 161 -5.32 16.73 11.87
CA VAL A 161 -6.19 16.81 10.71
C VAL A 161 -6.14 18.22 10.14
N TYR A 162 -5.96 18.33 8.86
CA TYR A 162 -6.00 19.59 8.13
C TYR A 162 -7.39 19.81 7.54
N ALA A 163 -7.95 20.99 7.78
CA ALA A 163 -9.22 21.41 7.20
C ALA A 163 -8.96 22.52 6.17
N TYR A 164 -9.43 22.29 4.95
CA TYR A 164 -9.31 23.23 3.85
C TYR A 164 -10.71 23.75 3.50
N SER A 165 -10.87 25.06 3.41
CA SER A 165 -12.14 25.69 3.04
C SER A 165 -12.05 26.28 1.63
N SER A 166 -13.15 26.17 0.88
CA SER A 166 -13.26 26.74 -0.46
C SER A 166 -13.76 28.18 -0.40
N SER A 167 -13.06 29.06 -1.10
CA SER A 167 -13.49 30.44 -1.32
C SER A 167 -13.16 30.86 -2.75
N GLY A 168 -14.18 31.27 -3.50
CA GLY A 168 -13.99 31.71 -4.89
C GLY A 168 -13.42 30.63 -5.83
N GLY A 169 -13.62 29.36 -5.51
CA GLY A 169 -13.10 28.21 -6.27
C GLY A 169 -11.66 27.80 -5.91
N SER A 170 -11.04 28.46 -4.95
CA SER A 170 -9.73 28.09 -4.41
C SER A 170 -9.86 27.52 -3.02
N TRP A 171 -9.11 26.46 -2.75
CA TRP A 171 -9.06 25.77 -1.46
C TRP A 171 -7.83 26.21 -0.68
N THR A 172 -8.01 26.65 0.56
CA THR A 172 -6.94 27.11 1.43
C THR A 172 -7.06 26.47 2.82
N LEU A 173 -5.93 26.24 3.48
CA LEU A 173 -5.89 25.74 4.84
C LEU A 173 -6.62 26.74 5.76
N SER A 174 -7.72 26.31 6.35
CA SER A 174 -8.51 27.12 7.29
C SER A 174 -8.22 26.77 8.74
N GLN A 175 -7.88 25.49 9.01
CA GLN A 175 -7.59 25.05 10.38
C GLN A 175 -6.67 23.83 10.37
N THR A 176 -5.81 23.75 11.38
CA THR A 176 -5.06 22.55 11.76
C THR A 176 -5.60 22.05 13.11
N ILE A 177 -6.16 20.85 13.13
CA ILE A 177 -6.75 20.22 14.32
C ILE A 177 -5.72 19.27 14.89
N ALA A 178 -5.07 19.64 15.99
CA ALA A 178 -4.11 18.79 16.67
C ALA A 178 -4.83 17.62 17.38
N LEU A 179 -4.28 16.41 17.28
CA LEU A 179 -4.85 15.21 17.92
C LEU A 179 -4.37 15.02 19.35
N GLY A 180 -3.23 15.60 19.71
CA GLY A 180 -2.83 15.72 21.10
C GLY A 180 -1.87 14.66 21.63
N HIS A 181 -1.31 13.81 20.77
CA HIS A 181 -0.37 12.76 21.21
C HIS A 181 1.06 13.28 21.47
N GLY A 182 1.32 14.54 21.23
CA GLY A 182 2.63 15.16 21.51
C GLY A 182 3.79 14.59 20.70
N GLY A 183 3.50 14.15 19.49
CA GLY A 183 4.50 13.55 18.59
C GLY A 183 4.89 12.12 18.95
N LYS A 184 4.09 11.42 19.76
CA LYS A 184 4.41 10.07 20.27
C LYS A 184 3.29 9.08 19.94
N GLY A 185 3.65 8.00 19.26
CA GLY A 185 2.84 6.80 19.15
C GLY A 185 3.11 5.79 20.27
N VAL A 186 2.43 4.67 20.23
CA VAL A 186 2.66 3.56 21.16
C VAL A 186 3.89 2.78 20.73
N GLY A 187 4.92 2.76 21.53
CA GLY A 187 6.15 2.03 21.30
C GLY A 187 7.42 2.88 21.41
N ILE A 188 8.56 2.25 21.15
CA ILE A 188 9.88 2.88 21.23
C ILE A 188 10.12 3.73 19.99
N ASN A 189 10.35 5.02 20.15
CA ASN A 189 10.62 5.94 19.04
C ASN A 189 9.53 5.96 17.96
N VAL A 190 8.31 5.56 18.29
CA VAL A 190 7.19 5.56 17.38
C VAL A 190 6.57 6.95 17.33
N SER A 191 6.44 7.50 16.15
CA SER A 191 5.65 8.73 15.92
C SER A 191 4.17 8.37 15.82
N PRO A 192 3.23 9.29 16.12
CA PRO A 192 1.82 9.06 15.82
C PRO A 192 1.61 8.93 14.31
N ASN A 193 0.48 8.34 13.92
CA ASN A 193 0.09 8.26 12.52
C ASN A 193 -1.43 8.37 12.40
N ALA A 194 -1.93 9.57 12.12
CA ALA A 194 -3.33 9.81 11.82
C ALA A 194 -3.67 9.21 10.46
N SER A 195 -4.54 8.21 10.43
CA SER A 195 -4.83 7.37 9.26
C SER A 195 -6.20 7.69 8.65
N GLY A 196 -7.11 6.73 8.62
CA GLY A 196 -8.44 6.90 8.04
C GLY A 196 -9.28 7.93 8.79
N LEU A 197 -10.22 8.52 8.06
CA LEU A 197 -11.07 9.55 8.64
C LEU A 197 -12.48 9.50 8.02
N ALA A 198 -13.51 9.81 8.82
CA ALA A 198 -14.88 9.91 8.38
C ALA A 198 -15.63 11.04 9.09
N ILE A 199 -16.63 11.58 8.41
CA ILE A 199 -17.49 12.63 8.94
C ILE A 199 -18.92 12.11 9.08
N SER A 200 -19.64 12.54 10.13
CA SER A 200 -21.04 12.21 10.35
C SER A 200 -21.96 12.81 9.27
N ALA A 201 -23.14 12.21 9.09
CA ALA A 201 -24.09 12.65 8.07
C ALA A 201 -24.54 14.11 8.25
N ASP A 202 -24.58 14.61 9.50
CA ASP A 202 -24.90 16.01 9.82
C ASP A 202 -23.70 16.96 9.77
N GLY A 203 -22.51 16.43 9.45
CA GLY A 203 -21.27 17.19 9.34
C GLY A 203 -20.65 17.65 10.65
N LYS A 204 -21.21 17.26 11.81
CA LYS A 204 -20.79 17.82 13.12
C LYS A 204 -19.71 17.02 13.83
N THR A 205 -19.52 15.79 13.44
CA THR A 205 -18.55 14.90 14.09
C THR A 205 -17.61 14.31 13.08
N LEU A 206 -16.31 14.50 13.31
CA LEU A 206 -15.25 13.86 12.56
C LEU A 206 -14.62 12.78 13.45
N VAL A 207 -14.32 11.62 12.89
CA VAL A 207 -13.62 10.53 13.57
C VAL A 207 -12.37 10.18 12.80
N VAL A 208 -11.25 10.11 13.50
CA VAL A 208 -9.92 9.82 12.96
C VAL A 208 -9.37 8.55 13.60
N ALA A 209 -8.86 7.64 12.80
CA ALA A 209 -8.10 6.49 13.28
C ALA A 209 -6.65 6.92 13.58
N ASN A 210 -6.22 6.73 14.82
CA ASN A 210 -4.85 6.99 15.27
C ASN A 210 -4.07 5.68 15.18
N ASN A 211 -3.54 5.38 13.99
CA ASN A 211 -3.01 4.06 13.63
C ASN A 211 -1.92 3.58 14.60
N TYR A 212 -0.95 4.43 14.97
CA TYR A 212 0.12 4.06 15.90
C TYR A 212 -0.17 4.39 17.36
N ASN A 213 -1.37 4.86 17.66
CA ASN A 213 -1.82 5.10 19.04
C ASN A 213 -2.92 4.11 19.47
N ASP A 214 -3.35 3.19 18.58
CA ASP A 214 -4.37 2.18 18.85
C ASP A 214 -5.68 2.79 19.36
N SER A 215 -6.09 3.92 18.80
CA SER A 215 -7.22 4.70 19.28
C SER A 215 -7.97 5.39 18.13
N ILE A 216 -9.08 6.01 18.46
CA ILE A 216 -9.73 6.99 17.60
C ILE A 216 -9.88 8.31 18.30
N SER A 217 -9.71 9.42 17.59
CA SER A 217 -10.06 10.77 18.06
C SER A 217 -11.42 11.15 17.51
N VAL A 218 -12.31 11.60 18.37
CA VAL A 218 -13.64 12.13 18.03
C VAL A 218 -13.61 13.65 18.16
N ILE A 219 -13.86 14.33 17.04
CA ILE A 219 -13.65 15.76 16.87
C ILE A 219 -14.99 16.45 16.64
N ASP A 220 -15.17 17.60 17.29
CA ASP A 220 -16.24 18.54 16.99
C ASP A 220 -15.83 19.42 15.81
N THR A 221 -16.56 19.38 14.70
CA THR A 221 -16.19 20.12 13.48
C THR A 221 -16.42 21.62 13.61
N ALA A 222 -17.35 22.05 14.47
CA ALA A 222 -17.64 23.47 14.63
C ALA A 222 -16.54 24.21 15.40
N THR A 223 -15.93 23.54 16.37
CA THR A 223 -14.82 24.09 17.16
C THR A 223 -13.47 23.68 16.62
N GLY A 224 -13.41 22.57 15.86
CA GLY A 224 -12.16 21.96 15.42
C GLY A 224 -11.32 21.42 16.59
N THR A 225 -11.97 20.88 17.61
CA THR A 225 -11.30 20.34 18.80
C THR A 225 -11.64 18.87 19.03
N VAL A 226 -10.66 18.10 19.50
CA VAL A 226 -10.89 16.72 19.96
C VAL A 226 -11.79 16.76 21.18
N ARG A 227 -12.96 16.14 21.10
CA ARG A 227 -13.89 15.98 22.25
C ARG A 227 -13.36 14.95 23.23
N TYR A 228 -12.90 13.84 22.70
CA TYR A 228 -12.25 12.76 23.44
C TYR A 228 -11.50 11.83 22.49
N GLU A 229 -10.60 11.08 23.07
CA GLU A 229 -9.96 9.94 22.45
C GLU A 229 -10.52 8.65 23.04
N HIS A 230 -10.77 7.63 22.20
CA HIS A 230 -11.22 6.30 22.61
C HIS A 230 -10.14 5.28 22.28
N ASP A 231 -9.55 4.69 23.33
CA ASP A 231 -8.56 3.63 23.19
C ASP A 231 -9.25 2.33 22.73
N LEU A 232 -8.76 1.71 21.67
CA LEU A 232 -9.35 0.51 21.09
C LEU A 232 -8.80 -0.78 21.68
N ARG A 233 -7.73 -0.73 22.48
CA ARG A 233 -7.11 -1.92 23.06
C ARG A 233 -7.99 -2.52 24.17
N PRO A 234 -8.09 -3.88 24.27
CA PRO A 234 -9.02 -4.54 25.20
C PRO A 234 -8.83 -4.25 26.67
N PHE A 235 -7.65 -3.79 27.08
CA PHE A 235 -7.34 -3.55 28.47
C PHE A 235 -7.72 -2.16 28.99
N PHE A 236 -8.19 -1.31 28.10
CA PHE A 236 -8.40 0.09 28.44
C PHE A 236 -9.81 0.43 28.92
N ALA A 237 -10.14 1.70 28.87
CA ALA A 237 -11.30 2.35 29.48
C ALA A 237 -12.63 1.62 29.34
N ASN A 238 -12.73 0.72 28.41
CA ASN A 238 -13.90 -0.14 28.22
C ASN A 238 -13.96 -1.33 29.16
N ASN A 239 -12.89 -1.54 29.91
CA ASN A 239 -12.80 -2.58 30.94
C ASN A 239 -13.17 -3.98 30.43
N GLU A 240 -12.86 -4.27 29.19
CA GLU A 240 -13.07 -5.60 28.63
C GLU A 240 -12.29 -6.66 29.39
N GLY A 241 -11.19 -6.24 30.04
CA GLY A 241 -10.54 -6.93 31.14
C GLY A 241 -10.03 -8.33 30.89
N VAL A 242 -9.85 -8.72 29.64
CA VAL A 242 -9.34 -10.04 29.30
C VAL A 242 -7.83 -9.95 29.17
N ALA A 243 -7.11 -10.38 30.20
CA ALA A 243 -5.66 -10.42 30.17
C ALA A 243 -5.16 -11.24 28.96
N GLY A 244 -4.20 -10.70 28.23
CA GLY A 244 -3.63 -11.34 27.05
C GLY A 244 -4.49 -11.27 25.78
N ALA A 245 -5.65 -10.64 25.81
CA ALA A 245 -6.46 -10.48 24.63
C ALA A 245 -5.85 -9.46 23.67
N VAL A 246 -5.76 -9.82 22.41
CA VAL A 246 -5.37 -8.93 21.30
C VAL A 246 -6.62 -8.27 20.75
N GLY A 247 -6.55 -7.00 20.43
CA GLY A 247 -7.64 -6.27 19.83
C GLY A 247 -7.38 -4.77 19.72
N GLY A 248 -7.98 -4.15 18.69
CA GLY A 248 -7.98 -2.71 18.48
C GLY A 248 -6.66 -2.10 18.05
N THR A 249 -5.70 -2.90 17.59
CA THR A 249 -4.39 -2.37 17.20
C THR A 249 -4.32 -2.04 15.71
N PHE A 250 -3.57 -1.00 15.38
CA PHE A 250 -3.42 -0.45 14.04
C PHE A 250 -4.77 -0.11 13.38
N PRO A 251 -5.59 0.75 13.99
CA PRO A 251 -6.83 1.20 13.36
C PRO A 251 -6.51 1.94 12.06
N PHE A 252 -7.20 1.55 10.98
CA PHE A 252 -6.87 2.00 9.64
C PHE A 252 -8.01 2.80 8.99
N GLY A 253 -9.11 2.16 8.65
CA GLY A 253 -10.25 2.79 7.99
C GLY A 253 -11.34 3.17 8.98
N VAL A 254 -12.09 4.22 8.67
CA VAL A 254 -13.24 4.65 9.46
C VAL A 254 -14.43 4.90 8.54
N VAL A 255 -15.61 4.46 8.95
CA VAL A 255 -16.89 4.90 8.38
C VAL A 255 -17.89 5.17 9.51
N ILE A 256 -18.79 6.14 9.30
CA ILE A 256 -19.80 6.50 10.31
C ILE A 256 -21.19 6.18 9.75
N LYS A 257 -21.95 5.39 10.49
CA LYS A 257 -23.36 5.14 10.22
C LYS A 257 -24.21 6.25 10.85
N GLY A 258 -24.82 7.07 9.99
CA GLY A 258 -25.60 8.24 10.43
C GLY A 258 -24.71 9.22 11.22
N ASN A 259 -25.12 9.52 12.45
CA ASN A 259 -24.39 10.47 13.33
C ASN A 259 -23.87 9.82 14.60
N GLY A 260 -23.91 8.50 14.76
CA GLY A 260 -23.72 7.96 16.08
C GLY A 260 -22.94 6.66 16.21
N VAL A 261 -22.63 5.96 15.13
CA VAL A 261 -21.86 4.71 15.21
C VAL A 261 -20.70 4.76 14.24
N ALA A 262 -19.51 4.66 14.76
CA ALA A 262 -18.29 4.50 13.98
C ALA A 262 -17.95 3.01 13.84
N TYR A 263 -17.57 2.60 12.64
CA TYR A 263 -16.93 1.33 12.33
C TYR A 263 -15.48 1.63 12.01
N VAL A 264 -14.57 0.97 12.71
CA VAL A 264 -13.12 1.19 12.60
C VAL A 264 -12.48 -0.13 12.24
N SER A 265 -11.81 -0.23 11.11
CA SER A 265 -11.03 -1.43 10.79
C SER A 265 -9.74 -1.43 11.57
N SER A 266 -9.45 -2.55 12.23
CA SER A 266 -8.20 -2.81 12.91
C SER A 266 -7.40 -3.78 12.04
N ASP A 267 -6.38 -3.26 11.38
CA ASP A 267 -5.58 -4.00 10.42
C ASP A 267 -4.95 -5.23 11.08
N ARG A 268 -4.18 -5.02 12.11
CA ARG A 268 -3.36 -6.03 12.74
C ARG A 268 -4.15 -7.13 13.44
N ASP A 269 -5.23 -6.77 14.12
CA ASP A 269 -6.05 -7.72 14.87
C ASP A 269 -7.15 -8.35 14.02
N ARG A 270 -7.24 -7.97 12.76
CA ARG A 270 -8.22 -8.51 11.81
C ARG A 270 -9.63 -8.42 12.34
N GLU A 271 -10.06 -7.21 12.65
CA GLU A 271 -11.39 -6.97 13.16
C GLU A 271 -11.95 -5.61 12.71
N VAL A 272 -13.22 -5.43 12.94
CA VAL A 272 -13.89 -4.12 12.89
C VAL A 272 -14.42 -3.82 14.27
N ASP A 273 -13.96 -2.73 14.85
CA ASP A 273 -14.46 -2.20 16.10
C ASP A 273 -15.68 -1.32 15.85
N VAL A 274 -16.75 -1.58 16.58
CA VAL A 274 -18.02 -0.85 16.45
C VAL A 274 -18.19 0.02 17.67
N ILE A 275 -18.18 1.34 17.51
CA ILE A 275 -18.12 2.32 18.59
C ILE A 275 -19.34 3.22 18.53
N ASP A 276 -20.10 3.34 19.65
CA ASP A 276 -21.07 4.41 19.83
C ASP A 276 -20.32 5.72 20.14
N ILE A 277 -20.47 6.71 19.28
CA ILE A 277 -19.80 8.00 19.36
C ILE A 277 -20.75 9.15 19.72
N LYS A 278 -21.97 8.87 20.16
CA LYS A 278 -22.96 9.91 20.48
C LYS A 278 -22.64 10.67 21.76
N ALA A 279 -22.04 9.99 22.73
CA ALA A 279 -21.71 10.63 23.99
C ALA A 279 -20.69 11.76 23.79
N PRO A 280 -20.79 12.86 24.57
CA PRO A 280 -19.92 14.02 24.35
C PRO A 280 -18.51 13.83 24.90
N THR A 281 -18.29 12.89 25.83
CA THR A 281 -17.05 12.77 26.60
C THR A 281 -16.36 11.42 26.49
N ALA A 282 -17.01 10.39 25.95
CA ALA A 282 -16.42 9.06 25.81
C ALA A 282 -17.13 8.25 24.74
N GLY A 283 -16.39 7.46 23.99
CA GLY A 283 -16.94 6.41 23.13
C GLY A 283 -17.31 5.17 23.95
N HIS A 284 -18.18 4.36 23.39
CA HIS A 284 -18.54 3.06 23.97
C HIS A 284 -18.40 1.97 22.94
N LEU A 285 -17.58 0.97 23.21
CA LEU A 285 -17.43 -0.21 22.35
C LEU A 285 -18.70 -1.03 22.38
N ILE A 286 -19.35 -1.15 21.22
CA ILE A 286 -20.53 -1.99 21.03
C ILE A 286 -20.11 -3.43 20.76
N LYS A 287 -19.13 -3.63 19.85
CA LYS A 287 -18.70 -4.97 19.43
C LYS A 287 -17.38 -4.94 18.69
N ARG A 288 -16.62 -6.04 18.80
CA ARG A 288 -15.50 -6.40 17.93
C ARG A 288 -15.97 -7.46 16.96
N ILE A 289 -15.84 -7.21 15.68
CA ILE A 289 -16.26 -8.13 14.62
C ILE A 289 -14.99 -8.72 14.00
N LYS A 290 -14.69 -9.98 14.29
CA LYS A 290 -13.52 -10.65 13.71
C LYS A 290 -13.67 -10.87 12.21
N LEU A 291 -12.59 -10.68 11.48
CA LEU A 291 -12.46 -10.84 10.05
C LEU A 291 -11.58 -12.05 9.70
N ALA A 292 -11.63 -12.49 8.45
CA ALA A 292 -10.76 -13.54 7.93
C ALA A 292 -9.35 -13.02 7.59
N GLY A 293 -9.23 -11.72 7.32
CA GLY A 293 -7.97 -11.04 6.97
C GLY A 293 -7.91 -9.63 7.53
N ASN A 294 -6.84 -8.93 7.21
CA ASN A 294 -6.59 -7.56 7.61
C ASN A 294 -7.67 -6.62 7.07
N GLY A 295 -8.39 -5.94 7.95
CA GLY A 295 -9.45 -5.01 7.57
C GLY A 295 -8.88 -3.68 7.10
N MET A 296 -9.15 -3.31 5.84
CA MET A 296 -8.66 -2.09 5.22
C MET A 296 -9.80 -1.09 4.94
N GLY A 297 -9.94 -0.67 3.68
CA GLY A 297 -11.00 0.25 3.26
C GLY A 297 -12.40 -0.34 3.44
N MET A 298 -13.33 0.52 3.82
CA MET A 298 -14.71 0.14 4.11
C MET A 298 -15.70 1.09 3.45
N THR A 299 -16.89 0.58 3.13
CA THR A 299 -18.02 1.40 2.67
C THR A 299 -19.35 0.85 3.18
N LEU A 300 -20.27 1.74 3.55
CA LEU A 300 -21.64 1.38 3.90
C LEU A 300 -22.52 1.40 2.65
N ASP A 301 -23.53 0.53 2.60
CA ASP A 301 -24.58 0.71 1.62
C ASP A 301 -25.40 1.99 1.91
N ARG A 302 -26.18 2.45 0.92
CA ARG A 302 -26.93 3.69 1.04
C ARG A 302 -27.92 3.67 2.22
N ALA A 303 -28.44 2.51 2.57
CA ALA A 303 -29.34 2.33 3.70
C ALA A 303 -28.61 2.23 5.05
N GLY A 304 -27.29 2.09 5.05
CA GLY A 304 -26.49 1.81 6.23
C GLY A 304 -26.77 0.43 6.83
N SER A 305 -27.34 -0.50 6.05
CA SER A 305 -27.72 -1.84 6.50
C SER A 305 -26.61 -2.87 6.31
N ARG A 306 -25.71 -2.62 5.38
CA ARG A 306 -24.56 -3.46 5.08
C ARG A 306 -23.28 -2.63 5.10
N LEU A 307 -22.26 -3.17 5.74
CA LEU A 307 -20.90 -2.66 5.67
C LEU A 307 -20.06 -3.66 4.88
N PHE A 308 -19.35 -3.17 3.89
CA PHE A 308 -18.39 -3.92 3.10
C PHE A 308 -16.98 -3.56 3.55
N VAL A 309 -16.15 -4.58 3.82
CA VAL A 309 -14.79 -4.42 4.34
C VAL A 309 -13.81 -5.16 3.45
N ALA A 310 -12.90 -4.44 2.84
CA ALA A 310 -11.77 -5.04 2.12
C ALA A 310 -10.84 -5.76 3.10
N GLN A 311 -10.38 -6.95 2.74
CA GLN A 311 -9.47 -7.76 3.55
C GLN A 311 -8.24 -8.09 2.71
N ASP A 312 -7.18 -7.33 2.92
CA ASP A 312 -5.99 -7.33 2.09
C ASP A 312 -5.36 -8.73 1.96
N ASN A 313 -4.89 -9.30 3.06
CA ASN A 313 -4.18 -10.57 3.03
C ASN A 313 -5.07 -11.81 2.81
N ALA A 314 -6.39 -11.64 2.85
CA ALA A 314 -7.35 -12.70 2.55
C ALA A 314 -7.88 -12.65 1.11
N ASP A 315 -7.59 -11.60 0.36
CA ASP A 315 -8.12 -11.37 -0.99
C ASP A 315 -9.66 -11.41 -1.05
N GLN A 316 -10.32 -10.88 -0.03
CA GLN A 316 -11.77 -11.00 0.18
C GLN A 316 -12.40 -9.67 0.55
N VAL A 317 -13.73 -9.63 0.43
CA VAL A 317 -14.55 -8.59 1.02
C VAL A 317 -15.50 -9.23 2.02
N ALA A 318 -15.46 -8.78 3.28
CA ALA A 318 -16.48 -9.15 4.27
C ALA A 318 -17.72 -8.31 4.09
N VAL A 319 -18.89 -8.95 4.18
CA VAL A 319 -20.18 -8.28 4.26
C VAL A 319 -20.69 -8.39 5.69
N ILE A 320 -20.85 -7.25 6.35
CA ILE A 320 -21.32 -7.16 7.73
C ILE A 320 -22.75 -6.61 7.73
N ASP A 321 -23.65 -7.31 8.41
CA ASP A 321 -24.96 -6.80 8.74
C ASP A 321 -24.85 -5.83 9.92
N THR A 322 -25.23 -4.57 9.71
CA THR A 322 -25.04 -3.51 10.72
C THR A 322 -26.10 -3.51 11.82
N ALA A 323 -27.16 -4.31 11.71
CA ALA A 323 -28.14 -4.46 12.77
C ALA A 323 -27.65 -5.47 13.82
N SER A 324 -27.10 -6.59 13.38
CA SER A 324 -26.54 -7.64 14.23
C SER A 324 -25.04 -7.45 14.52
N ASN A 325 -24.36 -6.56 13.79
CA ASN A 325 -22.91 -6.38 13.80
C ASN A 325 -22.19 -7.73 13.63
N SER A 326 -22.53 -8.47 12.58
CA SER A 326 -21.92 -9.77 12.29
C SER A 326 -21.65 -9.95 10.81
N VAL A 327 -20.57 -10.70 10.50
CA VAL A 327 -20.24 -11.08 9.13
C VAL A 327 -21.31 -12.04 8.62
N VAL A 328 -21.97 -11.68 7.52
CA VAL A 328 -23.03 -12.48 6.88
C VAL A 328 -22.58 -13.11 5.58
N ALA A 329 -21.50 -12.61 4.97
CA ALA A 329 -20.88 -13.21 3.79
C ALA A 329 -19.40 -12.85 3.68
N GLN A 330 -18.66 -13.71 2.98
CA GLN A 330 -17.30 -13.46 2.52
C GLN A 330 -17.26 -13.60 0.99
N ILE A 331 -16.77 -12.58 0.32
CA ILE A 331 -16.70 -12.51 -1.13
C ILE A 331 -15.26 -12.71 -1.56
N ASP A 332 -14.98 -13.75 -2.33
CA ASP A 332 -13.68 -13.92 -2.98
C ASP A 332 -13.53 -12.86 -4.08
N ALA A 333 -12.68 -11.87 -3.85
CA ALA A 333 -12.56 -10.70 -4.72
C ALA A 333 -11.52 -10.87 -5.84
N ARG A 334 -10.82 -12.00 -5.90
CA ARG A 334 -9.71 -12.23 -6.83
C ARG A 334 -10.13 -12.26 -8.29
N ALA A 335 -11.19 -13.02 -8.60
CA ALA A 335 -11.64 -13.19 -9.98
C ALA A 335 -13.03 -13.85 -10.06
N PRO A 336 -13.70 -13.78 -11.23
CA PRO A 336 -14.87 -14.60 -11.51
C PRO A 336 -14.62 -16.09 -11.29
N ARG A 337 -15.65 -16.81 -10.87
CA ARG A 337 -15.57 -18.26 -10.68
C ARG A 337 -15.09 -18.95 -11.94
N GLY A 338 -14.14 -19.87 -11.80
CA GLY A 338 -13.58 -20.65 -12.90
C GLY A 338 -12.43 -19.99 -13.64
N LEU A 339 -12.14 -18.71 -13.41
CA LEU A 339 -11.01 -18.05 -14.07
C LEU A 339 -9.67 -18.48 -13.47
N LEU A 340 -9.63 -18.68 -12.15
CA LEU A 340 -8.44 -19.14 -11.43
C LEU A 340 -8.41 -20.67 -11.32
N THR A 341 -8.77 -21.36 -12.39
CA THR A 341 -8.61 -22.81 -12.48
C THR A 341 -7.15 -23.12 -12.76
N GLY A 342 -6.32 -23.10 -11.73
CA GLY A 342 -5.07 -23.82 -11.80
C GLY A 342 -5.39 -25.31 -12.01
N GLU A 343 -4.88 -25.90 -13.07
CA GLU A 343 -4.87 -27.34 -13.19
C GLU A 343 -3.93 -27.88 -12.13
N GLU A 344 -4.50 -28.44 -11.10
CA GLU A 344 -3.75 -29.08 -10.06
C GLU A 344 -3.99 -30.55 -10.03
N ASP A 345 -2.92 -31.25 -10.22
CA ASP A 345 -2.80 -32.63 -9.89
C ASP A 345 -2.78 -32.79 -8.37
N GLY A 346 -3.93 -33.02 -7.76
CA GLY A 346 -3.99 -33.33 -6.34
C GLY A 346 -5.22 -32.84 -5.59
N PRO A 347 -5.43 -33.31 -4.36
CA PRO A 347 -6.64 -33.03 -3.57
C PRO A 347 -6.70 -31.60 -3.00
N ARG A 348 -5.64 -30.82 -3.13
CA ARG A 348 -5.59 -29.41 -2.72
C ARG A 348 -5.45 -28.53 -3.95
N ARG A 349 -6.52 -27.85 -4.29
CA ARG A 349 -6.47 -26.78 -5.30
C ARG A 349 -5.67 -25.62 -4.73
N VAL A 350 -4.47 -25.38 -5.25
CA VAL A 350 -3.76 -24.11 -5.00
C VAL A 350 -4.54 -23.03 -5.72
N ARG A 351 -4.95 -22.02 -5.04
CA ARG A 351 -5.59 -20.87 -5.63
C ARG A 351 -4.56 -19.78 -5.72
N TYR A 352 -4.53 -19.05 -6.84
CA TYR A 352 -3.76 -17.82 -6.90
C TYR A 352 -4.19 -16.90 -5.76
N THR A 353 -3.22 -16.37 -5.03
CA THR A 353 -3.40 -15.44 -3.91
C THR A 353 -2.55 -14.21 -4.15
N GLY A 354 -2.73 -13.16 -3.35
CA GLY A 354 -1.97 -11.92 -3.51
C GLY A 354 -2.67 -10.93 -4.42
N ALA A 355 -3.99 -10.99 -4.53
CA ALA A 355 -4.76 -9.91 -5.13
C ALA A 355 -4.68 -8.63 -4.31
N ALA A 356 -4.45 -8.74 -2.99
CA ALA A 356 -4.34 -7.65 -2.04
C ALA A 356 -5.55 -6.69 -2.15
N THR A 357 -6.72 -7.17 -1.71
CA THR A 357 -7.98 -6.40 -1.78
C THR A 357 -7.97 -5.29 -0.75
N PHE A 358 -7.73 -4.06 -1.19
CA PHE A 358 -7.38 -2.93 -0.34
C PHE A 358 -8.54 -1.97 -0.06
N ALA A 359 -9.33 -1.62 -1.06
CA ALA A 359 -10.43 -0.67 -0.94
C ALA A 359 -11.70 -1.18 -1.60
N VAL A 360 -12.83 -0.64 -1.19
CA VAL A 360 -14.15 -0.96 -1.73
C VAL A 360 -14.98 0.30 -1.91
N THR A 361 -15.69 0.39 -3.03
CA THR A 361 -16.59 1.50 -3.33
C THR A 361 -17.85 0.99 -4.03
N LEU A 362 -19.01 1.51 -3.65
CA LEU A 362 -20.27 1.20 -4.29
C LEU A 362 -20.47 1.96 -5.59
N SER A 363 -21.06 1.29 -6.58
CA SER A 363 -21.60 2.01 -7.74
C SER A 363 -22.67 3.02 -7.30
N PRO A 364 -22.85 4.13 -8.03
CA PRO A 364 -23.84 5.14 -7.67
C PRO A 364 -25.29 4.63 -7.56
N ASP A 365 -25.63 3.56 -8.27
CA ASP A 365 -26.94 2.90 -8.17
C ASP A 365 -27.02 1.87 -7.02
N GLY A 366 -25.92 1.60 -6.34
CA GLY A 366 -25.83 0.67 -5.22
C GLY A 366 -25.95 -0.82 -5.58
N LYS A 367 -25.90 -1.18 -6.88
CA LYS A 367 -26.09 -2.56 -7.32
C LYS A 367 -24.79 -3.35 -7.45
N SER A 368 -23.67 -2.65 -7.57
CA SER A 368 -22.35 -3.25 -7.70
C SER A 368 -21.38 -2.68 -6.68
N LEU A 369 -20.49 -3.53 -6.21
CA LEU A 369 -19.32 -3.14 -5.42
C LEU A 369 -18.08 -3.27 -6.29
N TYR A 370 -17.23 -2.27 -6.23
CA TYR A 370 -15.94 -2.27 -6.89
C TYR A 370 -14.88 -2.48 -5.81
N ALA A 371 -14.16 -3.59 -5.90
CA ALA A 371 -13.09 -3.93 -4.98
C ALA A 371 -11.73 -3.76 -5.66
N VAL A 372 -10.89 -2.93 -5.08
CA VAL A 372 -9.55 -2.62 -5.60
C VAL A 372 -8.60 -3.71 -5.16
N ASN A 373 -7.99 -4.39 -6.13
CA ASN A 373 -7.00 -5.44 -5.95
C ASN A 373 -5.60 -4.90 -6.29
N ALA A 374 -4.94 -4.33 -5.29
CA ALA A 374 -3.66 -3.62 -5.47
C ALA A 374 -2.57 -4.54 -6.04
N GLY A 375 -2.41 -5.74 -5.50
CA GLY A 375 -1.40 -6.71 -5.94
C GLY A 375 -1.69 -7.35 -7.30
N ALA A 376 -2.97 -7.39 -7.72
CA ALA A 376 -3.35 -7.92 -9.02
C ALA A 376 -3.52 -6.83 -10.10
N ASN A 377 -3.24 -5.58 -9.79
CA ASN A 377 -3.38 -4.44 -10.69
C ASN A 377 -4.75 -4.41 -11.39
N SER A 378 -5.81 -4.54 -10.59
CA SER A 378 -7.16 -4.64 -11.12
C SER A 378 -8.23 -4.15 -10.13
N VAL A 379 -9.41 -3.86 -10.67
CA VAL A 379 -10.62 -3.63 -9.88
C VAL A 379 -11.61 -4.74 -10.19
N ALA A 380 -12.08 -5.44 -9.16
CA ALA A 380 -13.11 -6.45 -9.28
C ALA A 380 -14.50 -5.82 -9.21
N VAL A 381 -15.36 -6.14 -10.17
CA VAL A 381 -16.76 -5.71 -10.21
C VAL A 381 -17.62 -6.84 -9.63
N ILE A 382 -18.24 -6.59 -8.48
CA ILE A 382 -19.01 -7.55 -7.70
C ILE A 382 -20.49 -7.21 -7.78
N ASP A 383 -21.31 -8.16 -8.16
CA ASP A 383 -22.75 -8.04 -8.10
C ASP A 383 -23.23 -8.18 -6.64
N LEU A 384 -24.05 -7.24 -6.20
CA LEU A 384 -24.57 -7.22 -4.84
C LEU A 384 -25.94 -7.88 -4.70
N ASP A 385 -26.43 -8.63 -5.68
CA ASP A 385 -27.64 -9.43 -5.52
C ASP A 385 -27.35 -10.63 -4.57
N PRO A 386 -27.89 -10.63 -3.35
CA PRO A 386 -27.63 -11.71 -2.39
C PRO A 386 -28.18 -13.06 -2.83
N ARG A 387 -29.17 -13.08 -3.74
CA ARG A 387 -29.73 -14.31 -4.31
C ARG A 387 -28.72 -15.03 -5.18
N ASP A 388 -27.81 -14.28 -5.79
CA ASP A 388 -26.71 -14.78 -6.61
C ASP A 388 -25.43 -15.06 -5.79
N GLY A 389 -25.45 -14.80 -4.48
CA GLY A 389 -24.36 -15.07 -3.55
C GLY A 389 -23.16 -14.15 -3.76
N TYR A 390 -23.36 -12.89 -4.09
CA TYR A 390 -22.32 -11.87 -4.27
C TYR A 390 -21.20 -12.36 -5.21
N ARG A 391 -21.35 -12.18 -6.50
CA ARG A 391 -20.39 -12.71 -7.49
C ARG A 391 -19.50 -11.63 -8.08
N VAL A 392 -18.22 -11.92 -8.23
CA VAL A 392 -17.35 -11.17 -9.13
C VAL A 392 -17.84 -11.40 -10.56
N ARG A 393 -18.29 -10.33 -11.22
CA ARG A 393 -18.75 -10.34 -12.62
C ARG A 393 -17.60 -10.24 -13.60
N GLY A 394 -16.54 -9.55 -13.23
CA GLY A 394 -15.35 -9.38 -14.04
C GLY A 394 -14.33 -8.50 -13.37
N LEU A 395 -13.21 -8.28 -14.08
CA LEU A 395 -12.07 -7.53 -13.64
C LEU A 395 -11.75 -6.40 -14.62
N ILE A 396 -11.35 -5.26 -14.11
CA ILE A 396 -10.92 -4.09 -14.88
C ILE A 396 -9.43 -3.91 -14.63
N PRO A 397 -8.56 -3.91 -15.65
CA PRO A 397 -7.14 -3.65 -15.47
C PRO A 397 -6.89 -2.19 -15.11
N THR A 398 -5.85 -1.95 -14.32
CA THR A 398 -5.46 -0.64 -13.83
C THR A 398 -4.00 -0.33 -14.18
N ALA A 399 -3.51 0.83 -13.73
CA ALA A 399 -2.08 1.07 -13.63
C ALA A 399 -1.48 0.27 -12.46
N TYR A 400 -0.18 0.43 -12.22
CA TYR A 400 0.51 -0.32 -11.19
C TYR A 400 0.09 0.14 -9.80
N GLU A 401 -0.36 -0.84 -8.99
CA GLU A 401 -0.78 -0.69 -7.59
C GLU A 401 -1.93 0.31 -7.40
N PRO A 402 -3.17 -0.06 -7.79
CA PRO A 402 -4.34 0.75 -7.55
C PRO A 402 -4.70 0.77 -6.06
N HIS A 403 -5.13 1.94 -5.55
CA HIS A 403 -5.47 2.10 -4.14
C HIS A 403 -6.93 2.47 -3.91
N ASP A 404 -7.56 3.20 -4.82
CA ASP A 404 -8.95 3.61 -4.63
C ASP A 404 -9.68 3.79 -5.97
N VAL A 405 -11.00 3.76 -5.93
CA VAL A 405 -11.88 4.03 -7.06
C VAL A 405 -13.04 4.90 -6.63
N THR A 406 -13.31 5.95 -7.40
CA THR A 406 -14.40 6.90 -7.21
C THR A 406 -15.18 7.03 -8.52
N PHE A 407 -16.47 7.39 -8.46
CA PHE A 407 -17.31 7.54 -9.64
C PHE A 407 -17.65 9.01 -9.92
N SER A 408 -17.89 9.33 -11.20
CA SER A 408 -18.56 10.57 -11.55
C SER A 408 -20.00 10.60 -10.97
N ALA A 409 -20.53 11.80 -10.77
CA ALA A 409 -21.85 11.97 -10.15
C ALA A 409 -22.97 11.23 -10.89
N ASP A 410 -22.89 11.11 -12.21
CA ASP A 410 -23.84 10.38 -13.05
C ASP A 410 -23.52 8.87 -13.19
N GLY A 411 -22.45 8.41 -12.57
CA GLY A 411 -22.03 7.01 -12.62
C GLY A 411 -21.50 6.53 -13.97
N SER A 412 -21.26 7.42 -14.93
CA SER A 412 -20.82 7.02 -16.26
C SER A 412 -19.30 6.83 -16.39
N PHE A 413 -18.53 7.43 -15.49
CA PHE A 413 -17.08 7.30 -15.42
C PHE A 413 -16.64 6.85 -14.03
N MET A 414 -15.52 6.18 -13.98
CA MET A 414 -14.79 5.84 -12.76
C MET A 414 -13.39 6.46 -12.80
N TYR A 415 -12.89 6.79 -11.62
CA TYR A 415 -11.60 7.40 -11.37
C TYR A 415 -10.81 6.46 -10.49
N ILE A 416 -9.76 5.85 -11.03
CA ILE A 416 -8.91 4.90 -10.32
C ILE A 416 -7.59 5.60 -10.03
N VAL A 417 -7.20 5.66 -8.77
CA VAL A 417 -5.92 6.20 -8.35
C VAL A 417 -4.94 5.06 -8.10
N ASN A 418 -3.70 5.26 -8.54
CA ASN A 418 -2.66 4.25 -8.53
C ASN A 418 -1.40 4.81 -7.87
N GLY A 419 -0.85 4.08 -6.93
CA GLY A 419 0.30 4.52 -6.13
C GLY A 419 1.59 4.59 -6.93
N LYS A 420 1.89 3.54 -7.68
CA LYS A 420 3.14 3.39 -8.46
C LYS A 420 2.97 3.63 -9.94
N SER A 421 1.83 3.35 -10.52
CA SER A 421 1.37 3.57 -11.89
C SER A 421 2.17 2.92 -12.99
N VAL A 422 3.47 3.07 -13.02
CA VAL A 422 4.39 2.58 -14.04
C VAL A 422 5.69 2.12 -13.40
N THR A 423 6.43 1.25 -14.08
CA THR A 423 7.77 0.82 -13.68
C THR A 423 8.84 1.78 -14.20
N GLY A 424 10.03 1.70 -13.62
CA GLY A 424 11.21 2.46 -14.03
C GLY A 424 11.33 3.83 -13.32
N PRO A 425 12.35 4.60 -13.67
CA PRO A 425 12.72 5.79 -12.92
C PRO A 425 11.66 6.89 -12.99
N ASN A 426 11.55 7.65 -11.90
CA ASN A 426 10.82 8.92 -11.89
C ASN A 426 11.75 10.01 -12.44
N PRO A 427 11.50 10.52 -13.65
CA PRO A 427 12.43 11.39 -14.33
C PRO A 427 12.71 12.66 -13.53
N LYS A 428 14.00 13.01 -13.40
CA LYS A 428 14.47 14.22 -12.73
C LYS A 428 13.94 14.43 -11.31
N HIS A 429 13.57 13.35 -10.65
CA HIS A 429 13.19 13.41 -9.25
C HIS A 429 14.30 14.01 -8.41
N LEU A 430 15.51 13.55 -8.66
CA LEU A 430 16.71 14.19 -8.16
C LEU A 430 17.22 15.09 -9.28
N SER A 431 16.76 16.29 -9.34
CA SER A 431 17.22 17.27 -10.30
C SER A 431 18.67 16.98 -10.70
N SER A 432 19.22 17.41 -11.75
CA SER A 432 20.61 17.25 -12.19
C SER A 432 21.67 17.16 -11.05
N ASN A 433 21.22 16.83 -9.86
CA ASN A 433 22.01 16.88 -8.64
C ASN A 433 22.92 15.71 -8.52
N THR A 434 24.11 15.92 -9.03
CA THR A 434 25.26 15.06 -8.79
C THR A 434 25.80 15.19 -7.37
N ALA A 435 25.27 16.09 -6.55
CA ALA A 435 25.81 16.37 -5.23
C ALA A 435 25.22 15.52 -4.11
N SER A 436 24.00 15.01 -4.25
CA SER A 436 23.33 14.22 -3.20
C SER A 436 24.08 12.97 -2.78
N ILE A 437 25.00 12.47 -3.61
CA ILE A 437 25.80 11.30 -3.31
C ILE A 437 27.31 11.66 -3.24
N THR A 438 27.62 12.84 -2.73
CA THR A 438 29.02 13.30 -2.62
C THR A 438 29.89 12.40 -1.74
N SER A 439 29.29 11.68 -0.80
CA SER A 439 30.01 10.77 0.11
C SER A 439 30.26 9.38 -0.47
N ILE A 440 29.65 9.00 -1.59
CA ILE A 440 29.86 7.68 -2.18
C ILE A 440 31.16 7.69 -2.96
N THR A 441 32.15 6.97 -2.43
CA THR A 441 33.38 6.64 -3.13
C THR A 441 33.34 5.16 -3.45
N TYR A 442 33.30 4.82 -4.74
CA TYR A 442 33.39 3.42 -5.14
C TYR A 442 34.77 2.85 -4.83
N PRO A 443 34.84 1.57 -4.47
CA PRO A 443 36.10 0.86 -4.31
C PRO A 443 36.96 1.01 -5.56
N GLY A 444 38.25 1.30 -5.38
CA GLY A 444 39.15 1.54 -6.50
C GLY A 444 39.23 2.98 -7.02
N GLY A 445 38.46 3.89 -6.41
CA GLY A 445 38.58 5.33 -6.72
C GLY A 445 38.09 5.72 -8.12
N ASN A 446 37.15 4.96 -8.71
CA ASN A 446 36.63 5.27 -10.05
C ASN A 446 35.75 6.53 -10.02
N ALA A 447 36.36 7.68 -10.30
CA ALA A 447 35.70 8.98 -10.31
C ALA A 447 34.58 9.07 -11.38
N ALA A 448 34.76 8.41 -12.52
CA ALA A 448 33.77 8.40 -13.59
C ALA A 448 32.52 7.61 -13.20
N ALA A 449 32.69 6.44 -12.59
CA ALA A 449 31.56 5.64 -12.08
C ALA A 449 30.83 6.37 -10.95
N SER A 450 31.57 7.03 -10.05
CA SER A 450 30.97 7.85 -8.99
C SER A 450 30.17 9.02 -9.54
N ALA A 451 30.66 9.70 -10.57
CA ALA A 451 29.94 10.80 -11.22
C ALA A 451 28.69 10.31 -11.95
N ALA A 452 28.77 9.17 -12.65
CA ALA A 452 27.62 8.56 -13.33
C ALA A 452 26.56 8.13 -12.33
N ALA A 453 26.93 7.51 -11.22
CA ALA A 453 26.01 7.11 -10.16
C ALA A 453 25.31 8.32 -9.52
N LYS A 454 26.03 9.39 -9.26
CA LYS A 454 25.44 10.64 -8.75
C LYS A 454 24.42 11.22 -9.72
N ALA A 455 24.72 11.19 -11.02
CA ALA A 455 23.83 11.72 -12.04
C ALA A 455 22.56 10.87 -12.25
N SER A 456 22.64 9.60 -11.91
CA SER A 456 21.56 8.62 -12.13
C SER A 456 20.98 8.05 -10.82
N ASN A 457 21.15 8.75 -9.71
CA ASN A 457 20.62 8.27 -8.43
C ASN A 457 19.14 7.91 -8.57
N GLN A 458 18.83 6.66 -8.26
CA GLN A 458 17.53 6.04 -8.37
C GLN A 458 17.18 5.39 -7.03
N TYR A 459 17.07 6.22 -5.99
CA TYR A 459 16.62 5.72 -4.69
C TYR A 459 15.20 5.16 -4.82
N GLN A 460 15.01 3.90 -4.43
CA GLN A 460 13.81 3.12 -4.73
C GLN A 460 12.50 3.81 -4.34
N PHE A 461 12.43 4.41 -3.18
CA PHE A 461 11.21 5.10 -2.73
C PHE A 461 10.89 6.36 -3.55
N GLN A 462 11.85 6.86 -4.30
CA GLN A 462 11.67 8.00 -5.21
C GLN A 462 11.28 7.58 -6.63
N LEU A 463 11.22 6.29 -6.93
CA LEU A 463 10.87 5.82 -8.27
C LEU A 463 9.36 5.82 -8.54
N GLU A 464 8.56 5.94 -7.52
CA GLU A 464 7.11 5.89 -7.62
C GLU A 464 6.53 7.11 -8.33
N ARG A 465 5.51 6.85 -9.14
CA ARG A 465 4.82 7.86 -9.94
C ARG A 465 3.33 7.60 -9.91
N ALA A 466 2.62 8.31 -9.05
CA ALA A 466 1.18 8.15 -8.94
C ALA A 466 0.44 8.67 -10.17
N SER A 467 -0.71 8.07 -10.45
CA SER A 467 -1.56 8.50 -11.54
C SER A 467 -3.06 8.37 -11.23
N LEU A 468 -3.82 9.14 -11.98
CA LEU A 468 -5.27 9.05 -12.12
C LEU A 468 -5.59 8.37 -13.46
N VAL A 469 -6.33 7.27 -13.42
CA VAL A 469 -6.97 6.67 -14.61
C VAL A 469 -8.44 7.05 -14.60
N SER A 470 -8.89 7.76 -15.64
CA SER A 470 -10.30 8.03 -15.90
C SER A 470 -10.81 7.07 -16.97
N ALA A 471 -11.86 6.31 -16.67
CA ALA A 471 -12.40 5.31 -17.58
C ALA A 471 -13.93 5.29 -17.55
N PRO A 472 -14.60 5.04 -18.69
CA PRO A 472 -16.04 4.79 -18.68
C PRO A 472 -16.37 3.56 -17.81
N VAL A 473 -17.53 3.54 -17.17
CA VAL A 473 -18.02 2.33 -16.49
C VAL A 473 -18.34 1.28 -17.56
N PRO A 474 -17.69 0.08 -17.54
CA PRO A 474 -17.85 -0.87 -18.64
C PRO A 474 -19.19 -1.58 -18.61
N GLY A 475 -19.79 -1.74 -19.79
CA GLY A 475 -20.89 -2.70 -19.97
C GLY A 475 -20.40 -4.15 -19.95
N LEU A 476 -21.31 -5.13 -19.87
CA LEU A 476 -20.98 -6.55 -19.67
C LEU A 476 -19.99 -7.11 -20.72
N SER A 477 -20.17 -6.76 -21.99
CA SER A 477 -19.28 -7.23 -23.07
C SER A 477 -17.85 -6.69 -22.92
N GLU A 478 -17.72 -5.40 -22.60
CA GLU A 478 -16.41 -4.79 -22.37
C GLU A 478 -15.77 -5.32 -21.08
N LEU A 479 -16.56 -5.52 -20.02
CA LEU A 479 -16.08 -6.11 -18.77
C LEU A 479 -15.51 -7.53 -19.00
N ALA A 480 -16.16 -8.34 -19.84
CA ALA A 480 -15.65 -9.67 -20.19
C ALA A 480 -14.30 -9.60 -20.93
N ARG A 481 -14.15 -8.66 -21.86
CA ARG A 481 -12.88 -8.42 -22.56
C ARG A 481 -11.79 -7.98 -21.59
N LEU A 482 -12.10 -7.03 -20.71
CA LEU A 482 -11.16 -6.52 -19.70
C LEU A 482 -10.75 -7.61 -18.72
N THR A 483 -11.68 -8.49 -18.34
CA THR A 483 -11.39 -9.65 -17.49
C THR A 483 -10.34 -10.57 -18.11
N ASN A 484 -10.44 -10.83 -19.43
CA ASN A 484 -9.43 -11.60 -20.15
C ASN A 484 -8.07 -10.88 -20.18
N THR A 485 -8.06 -9.55 -20.30
CA THR A 485 -6.83 -8.76 -20.22
C THR A 485 -6.15 -8.92 -18.85
N VAL A 486 -6.90 -8.80 -17.75
CA VAL A 486 -6.37 -9.02 -16.40
C VAL A 486 -5.83 -10.45 -16.23
N ALA A 487 -6.56 -11.45 -16.76
CA ALA A 487 -6.12 -12.84 -16.70
C ALA A 487 -4.81 -13.07 -17.45
N GLN A 488 -4.62 -12.42 -18.60
CA GLN A 488 -3.38 -12.46 -19.37
C GLN A 488 -2.24 -11.73 -18.62
N ASN A 489 -2.52 -10.57 -18.09
CA ASN A 489 -1.56 -9.76 -17.34
C ASN A 489 -0.99 -10.52 -16.14
N ASN A 490 -1.83 -11.24 -15.43
CA ASN A 490 -1.47 -11.97 -14.20
C ASN A 490 -1.21 -13.47 -14.43
N PHE A 491 -1.16 -13.92 -15.68
CA PHE A 491 -0.87 -15.31 -16.03
C PHE A 491 -1.82 -16.36 -15.43
N TYR A 492 -3.07 -16.04 -15.21
CA TYR A 492 -4.04 -16.92 -14.54
C TYR A 492 -4.30 -18.27 -15.23
N SER A 493 -3.88 -18.44 -16.47
CA SER A 493 -4.10 -19.65 -17.26
C SER A 493 -2.83 -20.26 -17.87
N ARG A 494 -1.65 -19.84 -17.45
CA ARG A 494 -0.38 -20.21 -18.11
C ARG A 494 0.31 -21.46 -17.60
N GLY A 495 -0.36 -22.37 -16.92
CA GLY A 495 0.21 -23.67 -16.63
C GLY A 495 0.47 -24.46 -17.93
N THR A 496 1.73 -24.68 -18.31
CA THR A 496 2.08 -25.53 -19.45
C THR A 496 2.09 -27.00 -19.05
N ALA A 497 1.82 -27.90 -19.99
CA ALA A 497 1.94 -29.34 -19.75
C ALA A 497 3.33 -29.74 -19.27
N GLU A 498 4.36 -29.10 -19.82
CA GLU A 498 5.75 -29.30 -19.41
C GLU A 498 6.00 -28.82 -17.98
N GLY A 499 5.56 -27.62 -17.63
CA GLY A 499 5.69 -27.10 -16.26
C GLY A 499 4.99 -28.01 -15.23
N ARG A 500 3.80 -28.52 -15.56
CA ARG A 500 3.11 -29.49 -14.71
C ARG A 500 3.91 -30.80 -14.54
N ARG A 501 4.50 -31.29 -15.61
CA ARG A 501 5.34 -32.50 -15.57
C ARG A 501 6.56 -32.29 -14.67
N VAL A 502 7.25 -31.16 -14.81
CA VAL A 502 8.41 -30.81 -13.98
C VAL A 502 8.01 -30.69 -12.50
N MET A 503 6.94 -29.97 -12.22
CA MET A 503 6.47 -29.79 -10.84
C MET A 503 6.01 -31.10 -10.19
N ARG A 504 5.42 -32.00 -10.96
CA ARG A 504 5.08 -33.36 -10.47
C ARG A 504 6.34 -34.12 -10.09
N PHE A 505 7.33 -34.14 -10.99
CA PHE A 505 8.62 -34.79 -10.73
C PHE A 505 9.29 -34.24 -9.46
N LEU A 506 9.34 -32.91 -9.31
CA LEU A 506 9.93 -32.26 -8.14
C LEU A 506 9.20 -32.67 -6.84
N ARG A 507 7.87 -32.65 -6.83
CA ARG A 507 7.06 -33.05 -5.66
C ARG A 507 7.27 -34.52 -5.26
N GLU A 508 7.47 -35.38 -6.23
CA GLU A 508 7.72 -36.81 -5.97
C GLU A 508 9.10 -37.08 -5.39
N HIS A 509 10.10 -36.30 -5.79
CA HIS A 509 11.52 -36.59 -5.50
C HIS A 509 12.09 -35.68 -4.41
N ILE A 510 11.67 -34.42 -4.30
CA ILE A 510 12.15 -33.51 -3.29
C ILE A 510 11.27 -33.63 -2.03
N LYS A 511 11.88 -34.08 -0.93
CA LYS A 511 11.18 -34.28 0.36
C LYS A 511 11.51 -33.18 1.37
N HIS A 512 12.65 -32.53 1.22
CA HIS A 512 13.12 -31.48 2.12
C HIS A 512 13.66 -30.33 1.31
N VAL A 513 13.35 -29.11 1.74
CA VAL A 513 13.91 -27.86 1.19
C VAL A 513 14.57 -27.11 2.34
N ILE A 514 15.83 -26.78 2.19
CA ILE A 514 16.53 -25.87 3.10
C ILE A 514 16.62 -24.52 2.39
N TYR A 515 15.89 -23.55 2.93
CA TYR A 515 15.88 -22.19 2.38
C TYR A 515 16.79 -21.31 3.24
N VAL A 516 17.88 -20.82 2.67
CA VAL A 516 18.84 -19.97 3.35
C VAL A 516 18.77 -18.58 2.73
N VAL A 517 18.27 -17.62 3.50
CA VAL A 517 18.28 -16.21 3.12
C VAL A 517 19.55 -15.58 3.65
N LYS A 518 20.39 -15.11 2.76
CA LYS A 518 21.67 -14.45 3.11
C LYS A 518 21.62 -13.01 2.63
N GLU A 519 21.57 -12.10 3.57
CA GLU A 519 21.61 -10.66 3.31
C GLU A 519 22.90 -10.06 3.93
N ASN A 520 23.22 -8.86 3.75
CA ASN A 520 22.55 -7.72 3.12
C ASN A 520 23.49 -7.16 2.06
N ARG A 521 23.76 -7.91 1.01
CA ARG A 521 24.71 -7.56 -0.06
C ARG A 521 24.12 -7.93 -1.42
N THR A 522 24.43 -7.12 -2.43
CA THR A 522 24.07 -7.41 -3.81
C THR A 522 24.89 -8.56 -4.38
N PHE A 523 24.44 -9.10 -5.52
CA PHE A 523 25.18 -10.13 -6.24
C PHE A 523 26.62 -9.70 -6.51
N ASP A 524 26.82 -8.53 -7.12
CA ASP A 524 28.15 -8.05 -7.49
C ASP A 524 29.07 -7.80 -6.30
N GLN A 525 28.54 -7.42 -5.15
CA GLN A 525 29.37 -7.23 -3.95
C GLN A 525 30.00 -8.53 -3.42
N ILE A 526 29.36 -9.67 -3.72
CA ILE A 526 29.84 -11.00 -3.29
C ILE A 526 30.41 -11.79 -4.46
N LEU A 527 29.69 -11.86 -5.58
CA LEU A 527 29.94 -12.73 -6.72
C LEU A 527 30.25 -11.97 -8.02
N GLY A 528 30.54 -10.68 -7.93
CA GLY A 528 30.89 -9.88 -9.11
C GLY A 528 32.16 -10.34 -9.82
N ASP A 529 33.07 -11.00 -9.09
CA ASP A 529 34.30 -11.61 -9.60
C ASP A 529 34.15 -13.09 -10.02
N LEU A 530 32.92 -13.61 -10.07
CA LEU A 530 32.66 -15.00 -10.44
C LEU A 530 32.92 -15.24 -11.94
N ASP A 531 33.70 -16.26 -12.23
CA ASP A 531 34.19 -16.59 -13.58
C ASP A 531 33.40 -17.70 -14.29
N ASN A 532 32.13 -17.86 -13.99
CA ASN A 532 31.27 -18.92 -14.56
C ASN A 532 30.41 -18.47 -15.74
N GLY A 533 30.66 -17.29 -16.31
CA GLY A 533 29.85 -16.70 -17.38
C GLY A 533 28.64 -15.90 -16.90
N SER A 534 28.53 -15.63 -15.58
CA SER A 534 27.55 -14.69 -15.04
C SER A 534 27.89 -13.24 -15.44
N GLU A 535 26.88 -12.38 -15.45
CA GLU A 535 27.00 -10.96 -15.84
C GLU A 535 27.38 -10.05 -14.65
N GLY A 536 28.16 -10.55 -13.69
CA GLY A 536 28.64 -9.79 -12.55
C GLY A 536 29.66 -8.69 -12.93
N ASP A 537 29.72 -7.62 -12.14
CA ASP A 537 30.70 -6.55 -12.29
C ASP A 537 31.82 -6.71 -11.24
N PRO A 538 33.04 -7.18 -11.63
CA PRO A 538 34.14 -7.34 -10.69
C PRO A 538 34.56 -6.04 -10.00
N SER A 539 34.30 -4.88 -10.59
CA SER A 539 34.65 -3.58 -10.00
C SER A 539 33.81 -3.24 -8.76
N LEU A 540 32.68 -3.89 -8.59
CA LEU A 540 31.77 -3.73 -7.45
C LEU A 540 32.03 -4.75 -6.35
N THR A 541 32.90 -5.73 -6.57
CA THR A 541 33.14 -6.81 -5.62
C THR A 541 33.83 -6.30 -4.37
N GLN A 542 33.21 -6.48 -3.22
CA GLN A 542 33.74 -6.11 -1.91
C GLN A 542 34.17 -7.34 -1.12
N PHE A 543 33.53 -8.46 -1.31
CA PHE A 543 33.75 -9.72 -0.60
C PHE A 543 33.93 -10.86 -1.60
N GLY A 544 34.95 -10.75 -2.43
CA GLY A 544 35.26 -11.69 -3.50
C GLY A 544 35.69 -13.07 -3.00
N GLU A 545 36.12 -13.93 -3.91
CA GLU A 545 36.39 -15.35 -3.66
C GLU A 545 37.31 -15.60 -2.48
N SER A 546 38.33 -14.75 -2.28
CA SER A 546 39.27 -14.89 -1.15
C SER A 546 38.59 -14.82 0.23
N LEU A 547 37.47 -14.12 0.34
CA LEU A 547 36.67 -13.98 1.56
C LEU A 547 35.43 -14.88 1.56
N THR A 548 34.91 -15.21 0.40
CA THR A 548 33.67 -15.99 0.23
C THR A 548 33.86 -17.24 -0.64
N PRO A 549 34.90 -18.08 -0.38
CA PRO A 549 35.22 -19.19 -1.27
C PRO A 549 34.10 -20.23 -1.41
N ASN A 550 33.34 -20.45 -0.35
CA ASN A 550 32.22 -21.40 -0.39
C ASN A 550 31.04 -20.89 -1.26
N TYR A 551 30.76 -19.60 -1.26
CA TYR A 551 29.72 -19.04 -2.14
C TYR A 551 30.14 -19.20 -3.60
N HIS A 552 31.39 -18.88 -3.94
CA HIS A 552 31.93 -19.05 -5.29
C HIS A 552 31.89 -20.50 -5.73
N ARG A 553 32.28 -21.44 -4.85
CA ARG A 553 32.22 -22.87 -5.17
C ARG A 553 30.79 -23.33 -5.45
N ILE A 554 29.83 -22.97 -4.58
CA ILE A 554 28.42 -23.32 -4.78
C ILE A 554 27.89 -22.71 -6.08
N ALA A 555 28.22 -21.45 -6.37
CA ALA A 555 27.80 -20.78 -7.59
C ALA A 555 28.38 -21.44 -8.87
N ARG A 556 29.58 -21.99 -8.81
CA ARG A 556 30.17 -22.74 -9.93
C ARG A 556 29.63 -24.17 -10.08
N GLU A 557 29.36 -24.84 -8.96
CA GLU A 557 28.91 -26.22 -8.98
C GLU A 557 27.42 -26.39 -9.25
N PHE A 558 26.60 -25.39 -8.94
CA PHE A 558 25.14 -25.43 -9.04
C PHE A 558 24.60 -24.30 -9.93
N VAL A 559 23.29 -24.14 -9.94
CA VAL A 559 22.61 -23.09 -10.72
C VAL A 559 22.81 -21.74 -10.04
N THR A 560 23.33 -20.77 -10.79
CA THR A 560 23.46 -19.38 -10.38
C THR A 560 22.42 -18.53 -11.13
N LEU A 561 21.71 -17.68 -10.39
CA LEU A 561 20.81 -16.68 -10.92
C LEU A 561 21.42 -15.31 -10.66
N ASP A 562 22.03 -14.71 -11.67
CA ASP A 562 22.78 -13.45 -11.56
C ASP A 562 21.92 -12.20 -11.77
N ASN A 563 20.65 -12.39 -12.16
CA ASN A 563 19.68 -11.32 -12.34
C ASN A 563 18.39 -11.62 -11.54
N PHE A 564 18.57 -11.99 -10.28
CA PHE A 564 17.45 -12.22 -9.36
C PHE A 564 17.08 -10.91 -8.67
N MET A 565 15.88 -10.43 -8.93
CA MET A 565 15.37 -9.18 -8.36
C MET A 565 14.59 -9.46 -7.09
N ASP A 566 14.93 -8.76 -6.01
CA ASP A 566 14.11 -8.67 -4.82
C ASP A 566 13.02 -7.61 -5.08
N PRO A 567 11.75 -7.97 -5.02
CA PRO A 567 10.66 -7.02 -5.26
C PRO A 567 10.39 -6.07 -4.09
N GLY A 568 11.04 -6.25 -2.94
CA GLY A 568 10.89 -5.39 -1.78
C GLY A 568 11.54 -4.02 -1.96
N ASP A 569 10.85 -2.97 -1.55
CA ASP A 569 11.39 -1.61 -1.55
C ASP A 569 12.37 -1.36 -0.40
N GLY A 570 12.33 -2.18 0.64
CA GLY A 570 13.22 -2.16 1.78
C GLY A 570 13.27 -3.51 2.49
N SER A 571 14.01 -3.60 3.60
CA SER A 571 14.18 -4.87 4.33
C SER A 571 12.86 -5.39 4.89
N MET A 572 11.97 -4.52 5.30
CA MET A 572 10.73 -4.92 5.95
C MET A 572 9.81 -5.68 4.98
N ASP A 573 9.49 -5.10 3.85
CA ASP A 573 8.68 -5.76 2.83
C ASP A 573 9.48 -6.84 2.09
N GLY A 574 10.81 -6.70 1.96
CA GLY A 574 11.70 -7.73 1.44
C GLY A 574 11.64 -9.03 2.22
N TRP A 575 11.56 -8.98 3.55
CA TRP A 575 11.33 -10.15 4.38
C TRP A 575 9.99 -10.82 4.10
N SER A 576 8.93 -10.04 3.98
CA SER A 576 7.61 -10.56 3.63
C SER A 576 7.61 -11.22 2.26
N TRP A 577 8.21 -10.60 1.27
CA TRP A 577 8.39 -11.19 -0.06
C TRP A 577 9.17 -12.51 -0.01
N SER A 578 10.27 -12.53 0.73
CA SER A 578 11.16 -13.70 0.80
C SER A 578 10.52 -14.89 1.53
N LEU A 579 9.74 -14.65 2.58
CA LEU A 579 9.23 -15.70 3.46
C LEU A 579 7.82 -16.17 3.09
N GLN A 580 6.99 -15.30 2.56
CA GLN A 580 5.59 -15.64 2.25
C GLN A 580 5.18 -15.38 0.80
N GLY A 581 6.06 -14.80 -0.01
CA GLY A 581 5.80 -14.53 -1.42
C GLY A 581 4.80 -13.43 -1.70
N ARG A 582 4.51 -12.60 -0.70
CA ARG A 582 3.60 -11.45 -0.82
C ARG A 582 3.88 -10.40 0.25
N VAL A 583 3.40 -9.20 -0.01
CA VAL A 583 3.39 -8.06 0.92
C VAL A 583 1.97 -7.52 0.98
N THR A 584 1.54 -7.05 2.14
CA THR A 584 0.27 -6.34 2.25
C THR A 584 0.42 -4.93 1.69
N ASN A 585 -0.67 -4.39 1.16
CA ASN A 585 -0.63 -3.03 0.63
C ASN A 585 -0.42 -1.98 1.72
N THR A 586 -0.94 -2.23 2.91
CA THR A 586 -0.69 -1.38 4.08
C THR A 586 0.79 -1.34 4.43
N GLU A 587 1.46 -2.49 4.40
CA GLU A 587 2.89 -2.57 4.66
C GLU A 587 3.68 -1.73 3.65
N THR A 588 3.37 -1.84 2.37
CA THR A 588 4.00 -1.04 1.33
C THR A 588 3.81 0.46 1.56
N ILE A 589 2.60 0.91 1.80
CA ILE A 589 2.29 2.34 2.01
C ILE A 589 2.94 2.88 3.28
N THR A 590 2.81 2.17 4.39
CA THR A 590 3.33 2.65 5.68
C THR A 590 4.84 2.63 5.74
N GLN A 591 5.48 1.66 5.08
CA GLN A 591 6.92 1.56 5.07
C GLN A 591 7.58 2.77 4.43
N GLN A 592 7.10 3.24 3.31
CA GLN A 592 7.68 4.38 2.63
C GLN A 592 7.75 5.61 3.51
N ILE A 593 6.65 5.94 4.16
CA ILE A 593 6.57 7.10 5.05
C ILE A 593 7.51 6.91 6.24
N ASN A 594 7.51 5.75 6.84
CA ASN A 594 8.23 5.49 8.07
C ASN A 594 9.73 5.25 7.85
N TYR A 595 10.06 4.52 6.82
CA TYR A 595 11.45 4.24 6.49
C TYR A 595 12.20 5.50 6.05
N ALA A 596 11.55 6.32 5.24
CA ALA A 596 12.14 7.54 4.71
C ALA A 596 12.36 8.62 5.78
N PHE A 597 11.50 8.67 6.78
CA PHE A 597 11.46 9.77 7.75
C PHE A 597 11.98 9.41 9.13
N VAL A 598 12.83 8.41 9.30
CA VAL A 598 13.57 8.14 10.55
C VAL A 598 13.12 6.88 11.31
N ASN A 599 11.88 6.46 11.23
CA ASN A 599 11.37 5.38 12.09
C ASN A 599 11.16 4.10 11.30
N ARG A 600 12.24 3.47 11.00
CA ARG A 600 12.31 2.21 10.29
C ARG A 600 11.53 1.11 11.00
N GLY A 601 10.72 0.36 10.28
CA GLY A 601 10.07 -0.82 10.80
C GLY A 601 8.96 -0.58 11.82
N LEU A 602 8.40 0.61 11.88
CA LEU A 602 7.42 0.97 12.91
C LEU A 602 6.22 0.06 12.99
N SER A 603 5.67 -0.29 11.85
CA SER A 603 4.43 -1.07 11.83
C SER A 603 4.63 -2.49 12.31
N TYR A 604 5.84 -2.99 12.22
CA TYR A 604 6.10 -4.42 12.35
C TYR A 604 7.23 -4.79 13.29
N GLU A 605 7.82 -3.84 13.95
CA GLU A 605 8.86 -4.09 14.94
C GLU A 605 10.05 -4.91 14.42
N SER A 606 10.31 -4.85 13.11
CA SER A 606 11.27 -5.74 12.46
C SER A 606 12.71 -5.38 12.75
N GLU A 607 13.03 -4.13 12.90
CA GLU A 607 14.42 -3.71 13.02
C GLU A 607 14.68 -2.89 14.29
N GLY A 608 14.06 -3.30 15.38
CA GLY A 608 14.32 -2.74 16.70
C GLY A 608 13.48 -1.51 17.07
N ALA A 609 12.60 -1.05 16.20
CA ALA A 609 11.65 0.02 16.52
C ALA A 609 10.34 -0.55 17.05
N ASN A 610 10.44 -1.38 18.06
CA ASN A 610 9.34 -2.20 18.54
C ASN A 610 8.26 -1.40 19.25
N ARG A 611 7.01 -1.63 18.89
CA ARG A 611 5.88 -1.16 19.69
C ARG A 611 5.80 -1.87 21.02
N GLY A 612 6.19 -3.12 21.08
CA GLY A 612 6.31 -3.85 22.31
C GLY A 612 5.05 -3.84 23.17
N VAL A 613 3.89 -4.00 22.57
CA VAL A 613 2.63 -4.02 23.31
C VAL A 613 2.45 -5.38 23.97
N PRO A 614 2.55 -5.49 25.30
CA PRO A 614 2.33 -6.76 25.96
C PRO A 614 0.86 -7.14 25.93
N VAL A 615 0.59 -8.40 25.69
CA VAL A 615 -0.77 -8.96 25.60
C VAL A 615 -1.10 -9.91 26.74
N ASN A 616 -0.17 -10.14 27.66
CA ASN A 616 -0.30 -11.12 28.73
C ASN A 616 -0.34 -10.51 30.15
N TRP A 617 -0.70 -9.26 30.26
CA TRP A 617 -0.89 -8.63 31.55
C TRP A 617 -2.08 -9.23 32.29
N ALA A 618 -1.88 -9.56 33.56
CA ALA A 618 -2.94 -10.14 34.36
C ALA A 618 -4.03 -9.12 34.74
N THR A 619 -3.70 -7.85 34.80
CA THR A 619 -4.64 -6.78 35.14
C THR A 619 -4.37 -5.49 34.36
N VAL A 620 -5.39 -4.65 34.22
CA VAL A 620 -5.26 -3.31 33.67
C VAL A 620 -4.25 -2.47 34.44
N ALA A 621 -4.25 -2.56 35.78
CA ALA A 621 -3.31 -1.82 36.61
C ALA A 621 -1.85 -2.20 36.37
N GLN A 622 -1.56 -3.46 36.09
CA GLN A 622 -0.20 -3.88 35.71
C GLN A 622 0.26 -3.27 34.40
N ARG A 623 -0.64 -3.23 33.41
CA ARG A 623 -0.36 -2.58 32.15
C ARG A 623 -0.13 -1.08 32.32
N ASP A 624 -1.01 -0.39 33.05
CA ASP A 624 -0.94 1.04 33.28
C ASP A 624 0.33 1.46 34.03
N ALA A 625 0.85 0.58 34.88
CA ALA A 625 2.10 0.82 35.61
C ALA A 625 3.32 0.89 34.68
N VAL A 626 3.26 0.34 33.47
CA VAL A 626 4.40 0.27 32.54
C VAL A 626 4.21 1.11 31.30
N GLY A 627 3.05 1.59 31.05
CA GLY A 627 2.76 2.44 29.92
C GLY A 627 1.27 2.75 29.89
N GLY A 628 0.98 3.95 29.59
CA GLY A 628 -0.40 4.40 29.58
C GLY A 628 -1.10 4.13 28.24
N PRO A 629 -2.25 4.75 28.08
CA PRO A 629 -3.02 4.78 26.86
C PRO A 629 -2.28 5.42 25.70
N ALA A 630 -2.98 5.57 24.60
CA ALA A 630 -2.48 6.25 23.43
C ALA A 630 -1.69 7.53 23.79
N GLY A 631 -0.61 7.76 23.09
CA GLY A 631 0.29 8.88 23.35
C GLY A 631 1.34 8.65 24.44
N THR A 632 1.26 7.59 25.20
CA THR A 632 2.34 7.23 26.13
C THR A 632 3.32 6.26 25.47
N THR A 633 4.57 6.34 25.86
CA THR A 633 5.65 5.61 25.17
C THR A 633 6.58 4.90 26.12
N ASN A 634 6.14 4.65 27.33
CA ASN A 634 7.02 4.09 28.36
C ASN A 634 7.23 2.59 28.28
N TYR A 635 6.76 1.94 27.24
CA TYR A 635 7.01 0.50 27.03
C TYR A 635 8.50 0.19 27.00
N SER A 636 9.29 1.05 26.39
CA SER A 636 10.73 0.85 26.27
C SER A 636 11.47 0.92 27.60
N THR A 637 11.05 1.82 28.47
CA THR A 637 11.67 2.00 29.77
C THR A 637 11.22 0.96 30.78
N ALA A 638 10.07 0.36 30.54
CA ALA A 638 9.47 -0.64 31.40
C ALA A 638 9.92 -2.08 31.08
N THR A 639 10.62 -2.32 29.99
CA THR A 639 10.99 -3.66 29.53
C THR A 639 11.77 -4.48 30.55
N ALA A 640 12.60 -3.86 31.36
CA ALA A 640 13.43 -4.55 32.34
C ALA A 640 12.68 -4.95 33.63
N SER A 641 11.52 -4.38 33.88
CA SER A 641 10.81 -4.52 35.15
C SER A 641 9.36 -4.96 35.03
N LEU A 642 8.96 -5.49 33.87
CA LEU A 642 7.58 -5.90 33.64
C LEU A 642 7.18 -7.06 34.54
N PRO A 643 6.03 -6.99 35.23
CA PRO A 643 5.46 -8.14 35.89
C PRO A 643 5.21 -9.26 34.88
N GLY A 644 5.71 -10.46 35.17
CA GLY A 644 5.58 -11.59 34.27
C GLY A 644 6.73 -11.77 33.29
N GLY A 645 7.78 -10.92 33.33
CA GLY A 645 9.01 -11.15 32.59
C GLY A 645 9.36 -10.06 31.60
N THR A 646 10.23 -10.38 30.68
CA THR A 646 10.67 -9.52 29.61
C THR A 646 9.56 -9.21 28.64
N LEU A 647 9.51 -7.98 28.21
CA LEU A 647 8.72 -7.60 27.04
C LEU A 647 9.25 -8.37 25.84
N ASN A 648 8.36 -9.07 25.21
CA ASN A 648 8.70 -9.86 24.06
C ASN A 648 7.63 -9.66 23.01
N VAL A 649 8.02 -9.17 21.89
CA VAL A 649 7.15 -8.88 20.75
C VAL A 649 6.97 -10.06 19.82
N LEU A 650 7.45 -11.24 20.19
CA LEU A 650 7.36 -12.41 19.35
C LEU A 650 6.17 -13.29 19.67
N ALA A 651 5.64 -13.96 18.67
CA ALA A 651 4.51 -14.84 18.79
C ALA A 651 4.71 -15.93 19.85
N GLY A 652 3.66 -16.30 20.51
CA GLY A 652 3.67 -17.33 21.54
C GLY A 652 4.31 -16.91 22.84
N THR A 653 4.75 -15.69 22.96
CA THR A 653 5.40 -15.16 24.16
C THR A 653 4.53 -14.21 24.94
N GLY A 654 3.31 -14.02 24.54
CA GLY A 654 2.38 -13.06 25.13
C GLY A 654 2.63 -11.62 24.74
N ASN A 655 3.49 -11.40 23.79
CA ASN A 655 3.73 -10.08 23.22
C ASN A 655 3.06 -9.93 21.89
N HIS A 656 2.86 -8.70 21.59
CA HIS A 656 1.99 -8.29 20.61
C HIS A 656 2.38 -8.60 19.17
N ALA A 657 3.51 -8.17 18.72
CA ALA A 657 3.74 -8.07 17.29
C ALA A 657 3.57 -9.39 16.59
N SER A 658 4.09 -10.38 17.18
CA SER A 658 4.11 -11.65 16.51
C SER A 658 2.94 -12.54 16.78
N THR A 659 2.14 -12.21 17.80
CA THR A 659 0.86 -12.91 17.95
C THR A 659 -0.11 -12.56 16.86
N ASP A 660 0.02 -11.37 16.37
CA ASP A 660 -0.75 -10.89 15.25
C ASP A 660 0.05 -10.88 13.99
N ALA A 661 1.23 -11.39 14.09
CA ALA A 661 2.05 -11.44 12.96
C ALA A 661 1.57 -12.38 11.86
N PRO A 662 0.31 -12.79 11.75
CA PRO A 662 -0.10 -13.21 10.41
C PRO A 662 0.19 -12.14 9.40
N PHE A 663 0.62 -11.05 9.87
CA PHE A 663 1.35 -10.07 9.17
C PHE A 663 2.69 -10.51 8.71
N GLY A 664 3.13 -11.58 9.25
CA GLY A 664 4.17 -12.34 8.71
C GLY A 664 5.56 -11.79 8.82
N ILE A 665 5.70 -10.62 9.22
CA ILE A 665 6.99 -9.98 9.20
C ILE A 665 7.89 -10.56 10.25
N GLN A 666 7.35 -10.64 11.40
CA GLN A 666 8.11 -11.05 12.56
C GLN A 666 7.94 -12.52 12.86
N GLY A 667 7.18 -13.17 12.15
CA GLY A 667 6.97 -14.52 12.48
C GLY A 667 5.61 -14.99 12.06
N GLY A 668 5.27 -14.52 10.95
CA GLY A 668 4.10 -15.05 10.27
C GLY A 668 4.26 -16.54 10.05
#